data_880e582ab97957bde8a33482ea76bb01
#
_entry.id   880e582ab97957bde8a33482ea76bb01
#
_cell.length_a   1.000
_cell.length_b   1.000
_cell.length_c   1.000
_cell.angle_alpha   90.00
_cell.angle_beta   90.00
_cell.angle_gamma   90.00
#
_symmetry.space_group_name_H-M   'P 1'
#
loop_
_entity.id
_entity.type
_entity.pdbx_description
1 polymer ?
#
loop_
_entity_poly.entity_id
_entity_poly.type
_entity_poly.pdbx_seq_one_letter_code
_entity_poly.pdbx_strand_id
1 'polypeptide(L)'
;MSSNRSQNPHGLKQIGLDQIWDDLRAGIQQVYTRQSMVKSRYMELYTHVYNYCTSVHQSNQAQEAGVPPSKSKKGEMLGEVQLVGLELYKQLKEFLKNYLTNLLKDREDLIDESVLKFYTQQWEDYRFSSKVLNGICAYLNRYWVLCEYYGGRKGIYEIYSLALVTWRDCLFRPLNKQVTNAVLKLIEKERNGESINTRLMSGVVQSYVELGLNEDDAFAMGPVLKVYKESFESQFLADTERFYTRESTKFLQQNPVTEYMKKAKTRLLEEQQRVQYLHESTQEELARKCKQVLIEKHLETFHREFQNLLEADKSEDLGRMYNLVSRIQDGLGELKKLLETHVHNQCIAAIEKCGEAALNDPKMYIQTVLDVHKKYNALVMLAFNNNAGFVAALDKACGRFINNSAVTKMAQSSSKSSELLAGYCDSLLKKRSKNPEEAELEDTLNQVIAVFKYIEDKDVFQKFYAKMLAKRLVHQNSASDDAEASMISKLKRACGFEYTSKLQRMFQDIGASQYLNEQFKKHPTNAEPLGLDFSIQVLSSGSWPFQQSGTFALPSELERSYQRFTAFYASRHSGRKLTWLYQLSEGELVTNCFKNRYTLRASTFQMAILLQYNTGDAYAVQQLMDSTQIKTDIFAQVLQILLKLKLLVLEDENTHVDEMELRQDTLIKLYLGYKNKKLRVNINVPMKMEQKQEQETTHRNIEEDRKLLIQAALVRIMKMRKVLKHQQLLGEVLTQLSSIFKPRVPVIKKCIDILIEKEYLERADGEQDTYSYLA
;
A
#
# COMPACT_ATOMS: atom_id res chain seq x y z
N MET A 1 -3.12 -58.71 -99.54
CA MET A 1 -4.40 -58.22 -99.01
C MET A 1 -4.29 -58.13 -97.50
N SER A 2 -4.63 -56.94 -97.04
CA SER A 2 -4.90 -56.44 -95.66
C SER A 2 -3.91 -56.76 -94.55
N SER A 3 -3.19 -55.74 -94.28
CA SER A 3 -2.48 -55.40 -93.06
C SER A 3 -3.39 -55.33 -91.86
N ASN A 4 -2.98 -55.88 -90.79
CA ASN A 4 -3.46 -55.44 -89.47
C ASN A 4 -2.30 -54.89 -88.66
N ARG A 5 -2.25 -53.58 -88.62
CA ARG A 5 -1.46 -52.80 -87.59
C ARG A 5 -2.19 -52.97 -86.25
N SER A 6 -1.60 -53.69 -85.37
CA SER A 6 -1.93 -53.55 -83.98
C SER A 6 -1.21 -52.28 -83.40
N GLN A 7 -2.00 -51.27 -83.24
CA GLN A 7 -1.59 -50.12 -82.41
C GLN A 7 -1.44 -50.57 -80.97
N ASN A 8 -0.23 -50.48 -80.48
CA ASN A 8 0.06 -50.52 -79.02
C ASN A 8 -0.20 -49.13 -78.45
N PRO A 9 -1.24 -48.91 -77.67
CA PRO A 9 -1.40 -47.65 -76.94
C PRO A 9 -0.61 -47.77 -75.65
N HIS A 10 0.23 -46.81 -75.46
CA HIS A 10 1.03 -46.53 -74.24
C HIS A 10 2.42 -47.21 -74.19
N GLY A 11 3.25 -46.90 -75.12
CA GLY A 11 4.69 -46.89 -74.93
C GLY A 11 5.05 -45.66 -74.04
N LEU A 12 5.01 -45.78 -72.75
CA LEU A 12 5.57 -44.82 -71.88
C LEU A 12 7.09 -44.86 -72.09
N LYS A 13 7.63 -43.88 -72.86
CA LYS A 13 9.05 -43.67 -73.01
C LYS A 13 9.64 -43.49 -71.57
N GLN A 14 10.66 -44.31 -71.17
CA GLN A 14 11.53 -44.01 -70.05
C GLN A 14 12.15 -42.65 -70.37
N ILE A 15 11.72 -41.63 -69.62
CA ILE A 15 12.27 -40.30 -69.71
C ILE A 15 13.48 -40.28 -68.77
N GLY A 16 14.69 -40.29 -69.33
CA GLY A 16 15.93 -40.14 -68.58
C GLY A 16 15.98 -38.75 -67.89
N LEU A 17 16.51 -38.69 -66.74
CA LEU A 17 16.68 -37.39 -65.96
C LEU A 17 17.40 -36.36 -66.86
N ASP A 18 18.43 -36.76 -67.58
CA ASP A 18 19.22 -35.90 -68.50
C ASP A 18 18.39 -35.21 -69.58
N GLN A 19 17.32 -35.85 -70.04
CA GLN A 19 16.46 -35.28 -71.07
C GLN A 19 15.55 -34.15 -70.60
N ILE A 20 15.13 -34.21 -69.38
CA ILE A 20 14.28 -33.17 -68.74
C ILE A 20 15.06 -32.18 -67.93
N TRP A 21 16.26 -32.53 -67.40
CA TRP A 21 17.03 -31.71 -66.52
C TRP A 21 17.48 -30.40 -67.18
N ASP A 22 17.96 -30.42 -68.39
CA ASP A 22 18.39 -29.21 -69.08
C ASP A 22 17.25 -28.20 -69.25
N ASP A 23 16.05 -28.66 -69.61
CA ASP A 23 14.86 -27.79 -69.72
C ASP A 23 14.35 -27.35 -68.33
N LEU A 24 14.33 -28.26 -67.37
CA LEU A 24 13.96 -27.94 -65.97
C LEU A 24 14.94 -26.93 -65.34
N ARG A 25 16.25 -27.15 -65.57
CA ARG A 25 17.31 -26.26 -65.13
C ARG A 25 17.19 -24.86 -65.70
N ALA A 26 16.92 -24.78 -67.03
CA ALA A 26 16.69 -23.50 -67.73
C ALA A 26 15.49 -22.74 -67.10
N GLY A 27 14.37 -23.48 -66.90
CA GLY A 27 13.18 -22.91 -66.28
C GLY A 27 13.41 -22.47 -64.82
N ILE A 28 14.13 -23.24 -64.03
CA ILE A 28 14.50 -22.87 -62.68
C ILE A 28 15.42 -21.64 -62.68
N GLN A 29 16.39 -21.59 -63.61
CA GLN A 29 17.26 -20.41 -63.78
C GLN A 29 16.45 -19.16 -64.13
N GLN A 30 15.40 -19.27 -64.96
CA GLN A 30 14.48 -18.18 -65.28
C GLN A 30 13.75 -17.65 -64.00
N VAL A 31 13.33 -18.56 -63.12
CA VAL A 31 12.70 -18.18 -61.84
C VAL A 31 13.68 -17.44 -60.95
N TYR A 32 14.91 -17.94 -60.79
CA TYR A 32 15.90 -17.36 -59.91
C TYR A 32 16.53 -16.06 -60.42
N THR A 33 16.46 -15.82 -61.79
CA THR A 33 16.85 -14.54 -62.39
C THR A 33 15.67 -13.54 -62.45
N ARG A 34 14.53 -13.88 -61.84
CA ARG A 34 13.32 -13.01 -61.76
C ARG A 34 12.77 -12.63 -63.14
N GLN A 35 12.98 -13.44 -64.16
CA GLN A 35 12.37 -13.25 -65.45
C GLN A 35 10.91 -13.67 -65.43
N SER A 36 10.05 -12.95 -66.17
CA SER A 36 8.65 -13.27 -66.22
C SER A 36 8.40 -14.67 -66.80
N MET A 37 7.59 -15.47 -66.15
CA MET A 37 7.21 -16.81 -66.57
C MET A 37 5.69 -16.87 -66.87
N VAL A 38 5.30 -17.27 -68.06
CA VAL A 38 3.91 -17.46 -68.35
C VAL A 38 3.37 -18.76 -67.74
N LYS A 39 2.07 -18.81 -67.47
CA LYS A 39 1.44 -19.94 -66.75
C LYS A 39 1.65 -21.27 -67.48
N SER A 40 1.68 -21.26 -68.79
CA SER A 40 1.95 -22.47 -69.63
C SER A 40 3.34 -23.03 -69.34
N ARG A 41 4.37 -22.16 -69.23
CA ARG A 41 5.73 -22.58 -68.92
C ARG A 41 5.86 -23.15 -67.52
N TYR A 42 5.22 -22.53 -66.56
CA TYR A 42 5.15 -23.06 -65.19
C TYR A 42 4.53 -24.48 -65.19
N MET A 43 3.42 -24.69 -65.87
CA MET A 43 2.75 -25.97 -65.92
C MET A 43 3.57 -27.01 -66.68
N GLU A 44 4.33 -26.61 -67.70
CA GLU A 44 5.24 -27.48 -68.42
C GLU A 44 6.36 -28.01 -67.46
N LEU A 45 6.98 -27.14 -66.70
CA LEU A 45 7.99 -27.53 -65.71
C LEU A 45 7.40 -28.44 -64.61
N TYR A 46 6.22 -28.13 -64.10
CA TYR A 46 5.50 -29.01 -63.19
C TYR A 46 5.23 -30.38 -63.77
N THR A 47 4.80 -30.43 -65.10
CA THR A 47 4.50 -31.67 -65.85
C THR A 47 5.79 -32.51 -66.06
N HIS A 48 6.92 -31.87 -66.29
CA HIS A 48 8.20 -32.58 -66.34
C HIS A 48 8.53 -33.31 -65.05
N VAL A 49 8.41 -32.63 -63.90
CA VAL A 49 8.61 -33.25 -62.56
C VAL A 49 7.60 -34.35 -62.31
N TYR A 50 6.32 -34.12 -62.64
CA TYR A 50 5.25 -35.10 -62.50
C TYR A 50 5.51 -36.37 -63.39
N ASN A 51 5.78 -36.19 -64.68
CA ASN A 51 6.03 -37.28 -65.57
C ASN A 51 7.26 -38.10 -65.21
N TYR A 52 8.33 -37.43 -64.70
CA TYR A 52 9.51 -38.11 -64.25
C TYR A 52 9.21 -39.00 -63.02
N CYS A 53 8.55 -38.48 -62.03
CA CYS A 53 8.21 -39.25 -60.84
C CYS A 53 7.21 -40.36 -61.07
N THR A 54 6.26 -40.18 -62.01
CA THR A 54 5.23 -41.19 -62.35
C THR A 54 5.66 -42.22 -63.37
N SER A 55 6.58 -41.94 -64.30
CA SER A 55 7.11 -42.88 -65.24
C SER A 55 7.79 -44.09 -64.62
N VAL A 56 8.52 -43.86 -63.57
CA VAL A 56 9.19 -44.91 -62.79
C VAL A 56 8.19 -45.80 -62.09
N HIS A 57 7.15 -45.19 -61.52
CA HIS A 57 6.13 -45.95 -60.79
C HIS A 57 5.31 -46.85 -61.69
N GLN A 58 4.98 -46.43 -62.93
CA GLN A 58 4.26 -47.23 -63.90
C GLN A 58 5.09 -48.37 -64.49
N SER A 59 6.41 -48.18 -64.67
CA SER A 59 7.30 -49.26 -65.10
C SER A 59 7.40 -50.39 -64.09
N ASN A 60 7.36 -50.09 -62.82
CA ASN A 60 7.39 -51.04 -61.72
C ASN A 60 6.05 -51.85 -61.64
N GLN A 61 4.91 -51.20 -61.88
CA GLN A 61 3.58 -51.88 -61.92
C GLN A 61 3.44 -52.81 -63.12
N ALA A 62 4.04 -52.48 -64.28
CA ALA A 62 4.00 -53.30 -65.40
C ALA A 62 4.85 -54.58 -65.26
N GLN A 63 5.90 -54.58 -64.49
CA GLN A 63 6.71 -55.78 -64.16
C GLN A 63 6.03 -56.69 -63.11
N GLU A 64 5.21 -56.17 -62.22
CA GLU A 64 4.47 -56.99 -61.26
C GLU A 64 3.30 -57.78 -61.84
N ALA A 65 2.76 -57.35 -62.97
CA ALA A 65 1.62 -58.03 -63.61
C ALA A 65 1.98 -59.37 -64.36
N GLY A 66 3.26 -59.79 -64.36
CA GLY A 66 3.74 -60.92 -65.15
C GLY A 66 4.37 -62.09 -64.40
N VAL A 67 4.42 -62.12 -63.03
CA VAL A 67 5.13 -63.18 -62.26
C VAL A 67 4.29 -63.65 -61.06
N PRO A 68 4.14 -65.02 -60.86
CA PRO A 68 3.43 -65.51 -59.68
C PRO A 68 4.22 -65.27 -58.39
N PRO A 69 3.57 -65.07 -57.21
CA PRO A 69 4.16 -64.53 -56.05
C PRO A 69 5.21 -65.44 -55.36
N SER A 70 6.47 -65.11 -55.49
CA SER A 70 7.52 -65.62 -54.61
C SER A 70 7.70 -64.64 -53.44
N LYS A 71 7.57 -65.15 -52.27
CA LYS A 71 7.73 -64.44 -51.00
C LYS A 71 9.20 -64.00 -50.76
N SER A 72 9.60 -62.88 -51.35
CA SER A 72 10.80 -62.11 -50.89
C SER A 72 11.20 -61.08 -51.92
N LYS A 73 10.72 -59.89 -51.83
CA LYS A 73 11.34 -58.70 -52.49
C LYS A 73 10.49 -57.42 -52.29
N LYS A 74 9.93 -57.21 -51.11
CA LYS A 74 9.34 -55.90 -50.77
C LYS A 74 10.36 -54.80 -50.51
N GLY A 75 11.63 -55.17 -50.26
CA GLY A 75 12.71 -54.21 -49.95
C GLY A 75 13.42 -53.64 -51.16
N GLU A 76 13.49 -54.39 -52.30
CA GLU A 76 14.27 -53.95 -53.50
C GLU A 76 13.44 -52.99 -54.38
N MET A 77 12.11 -53.10 -54.42
CA MET A 77 11.26 -52.22 -55.24
C MET A 77 11.10 -50.83 -54.69
N LEU A 78 11.09 -50.69 -53.34
CA LEU A 78 11.15 -49.37 -52.69
C LEU A 78 12.51 -48.69 -52.92
N GLY A 79 13.60 -49.48 -53.09
CA GLY A 79 14.94 -48.93 -53.34
C GLY A 79 15.12 -48.29 -54.72
N GLU A 80 14.49 -48.82 -55.77
CA GLU A 80 14.61 -48.24 -57.11
C GLU A 80 13.77 -46.95 -57.32
N VAL A 81 12.59 -46.87 -56.73
CA VAL A 81 11.79 -45.62 -56.67
C VAL A 81 12.50 -44.56 -55.82
N GLN A 82 13.14 -44.94 -54.74
CA GLN A 82 13.97 -44.04 -53.95
C GLN A 82 15.18 -43.50 -54.71
N LEU A 83 15.82 -44.28 -55.53
CA LEU A 83 16.99 -43.88 -56.30
C LEU A 83 16.66 -42.77 -57.33
N VAL A 84 15.53 -42.83 -57.98
CA VAL A 84 15.14 -41.85 -59.01
C VAL A 84 14.73 -40.52 -58.41
N GLY A 85 13.94 -40.48 -57.35
CA GLY A 85 13.59 -39.25 -56.63
C GLY A 85 14.84 -38.61 -55.98
N LEU A 86 15.75 -39.41 -55.45
CA LEU A 86 16.99 -38.97 -54.88
C LEU A 86 17.91 -38.25 -55.89
N GLU A 87 17.97 -38.71 -57.10
CA GLU A 87 18.81 -38.09 -58.14
C GLU A 87 18.29 -36.70 -58.50
N LEU A 88 17.00 -36.54 -58.77
CA LEU A 88 16.40 -35.23 -59.01
C LEU A 88 16.61 -34.30 -57.80
N TYR A 89 16.43 -34.80 -56.58
CA TYR A 89 16.64 -34.05 -55.34
C TYR A 89 18.10 -33.57 -55.21
N LYS A 90 19.07 -34.41 -55.52
CA LYS A 90 20.51 -34.05 -55.51
C LYS A 90 20.83 -32.97 -56.54
N GLN A 91 20.29 -33.10 -57.76
CA GLN A 91 20.49 -32.12 -58.82
C GLN A 91 19.90 -30.75 -58.45
N LEU A 92 18.70 -30.71 -57.82
CA LEU A 92 18.08 -29.51 -57.30
C LEU A 92 18.95 -28.89 -56.18
N LYS A 93 19.43 -29.70 -55.27
CA LYS A 93 20.34 -29.25 -54.19
C LYS A 93 21.64 -28.65 -54.73
N GLU A 94 22.24 -29.31 -55.72
CA GLU A 94 23.46 -28.82 -56.33
C GLU A 94 23.24 -27.55 -57.16
N PHE A 95 22.13 -27.43 -57.86
CA PHE A 95 21.72 -26.18 -58.53
C PHE A 95 21.65 -25.02 -57.55
N LEU A 96 20.92 -25.19 -56.45
CA LEU A 96 20.76 -24.17 -55.40
C LEU A 96 22.11 -23.77 -54.81
N LYS A 97 22.96 -24.75 -54.51
CA LYS A 97 24.31 -24.53 -53.99
C LYS A 97 25.18 -23.71 -54.96
N ASN A 98 25.22 -24.10 -56.22
CA ASN A 98 25.99 -23.42 -57.27
C ASN A 98 25.49 -21.99 -57.51
N TYR A 99 24.14 -21.78 -57.51
CA TYR A 99 23.55 -20.47 -57.61
C TYR A 99 24.02 -19.55 -56.50
N LEU A 100 23.90 -20.00 -55.25
CA LEU A 100 24.31 -19.21 -54.06
C LEU A 100 25.83 -18.97 -54.00
N THR A 101 26.62 -19.95 -54.34
CA THR A 101 28.09 -19.82 -54.37
C THR A 101 28.52 -18.80 -55.44
N ASN A 102 27.91 -18.77 -56.59
CA ASN A 102 28.17 -17.77 -57.62
C ASN A 102 27.70 -16.37 -57.20
N LEU A 103 26.58 -16.28 -56.49
CA LEU A 103 26.08 -15.03 -55.95
C LEU A 103 27.05 -14.38 -54.95
N LEU A 104 27.79 -15.22 -54.23
CA LEU A 104 28.75 -14.77 -53.20
C LEU A 104 30.10 -14.32 -53.76
N LYS A 105 30.59 -14.94 -54.88
CA LYS A 105 31.91 -14.73 -55.44
C LYS A 105 32.29 -13.29 -55.76
N ASP A 106 31.33 -12.46 -56.11
CA ASP A 106 31.59 -11.08 -56.56
C ASP A 106 31.30 -10.02 -55.48
N ARG A 107 31.20 -10.44 -54.21
CA ARG A 107 30.64 -9.57 -53.13
C ARG A 107 31.38 -9.56 -51.80
N GLU A 108 32.63 -10.01 -51.77
CA GLU A 108 33.45 -10.06 -50.54
C GLU A 108 33.80 -8.67 -49.98
N ASP A 109 33.76 -7.61 -50.81
CA ASP A 109 34.15 -6.22 -50.43
C ASP A 109 32.99 -5.36 -49.92
N LEU A 110 31.80 -5.89 -49.71
CA LEU A 110 30.66 -5.14 -49.25
C LEU A 110 30.76 -4.83 -47.75
N ILE A 111 30.56 -3.57 -47.38
CA ILE A 111 30.73 -3.08 -45.99
C ILE A 111 29.45 -2.35 -45.55
N ASP A 112 29.12 -2.53 -44.24
CA ASP A 112 28.06 -1.79 -43.55
C ASP A 112 26.67 -1.87 -44.24
N GLU A 113 26.05 -0.74 -44.59
CA GLU A 113 24.70 -0.68 -45.14
C GLU A 113 24.59 -1.34 -46.51
N SER A 114 25.68 -1.39 -47.30
CA SER A 114 25.71 -2.06 -48.58
C SER A 114 25.54 -3.57 -48.46
N VAL A 115 26.10 -4.21 -47.44
CA VAL A 115 25.88 -5.62 -47.14
C VAL A 115 24.41 -5.89 -46.81
N LEU A 116 23.78 -5.01 -46.07
CA LEU A 116 22.37 -5.15 -45.68
C LEU A 116 21.44 -5.03 -46.87
N LYS A 117 21.68 -4.05 -47.77
CA LYS A 117 20.92 -3.89 -49.02
C LYS A 117 21.04 -5.10 -49.93
N PHE A 118 22.27 -5.58 -50.08
CA PHE A 118 22.53 -6.80 -50.85
C PHE A 118 21.83 -8.01 -50.23
N TYR A 119 22.05 -8.26 -48.95
CA TYR A 119 21.51 -9.44 -48.25
C TYR A 119 19.96 -9.46 -48.28
N THR A 120 19.32 -8.35 -47.95
CA THR A 120 17.86 -8.28 -47.90
C THR A 120 17.24 -8.41 -49.28
N GLN A 121 17.81 -7.77 -50.30
CA GLN A 121 17.31 -7.88 -51.69
C GLN A 121 17.44 -9.32 -52.21
N GLN A 122 18.62 -9.92 -52.03
CA GLN A 122 18.86 -11.28 -52.46
C GLN A 122 18.02 -12.30 -51.67
N TRP A 123 17.76 -12.06 -50.41
CA TRP A 123 16.89 -12.87 -49.58
C TRP A 123 15.44 -12.86 -50.10
N GLU A 124 14.90 -11.69 -50.37
CA GLU A 124 13.53 -11.55 -50.88
C GLU A 124 13.38 -12.24 -52.25
N ASP A 125 14.33 -12.03 -53.15
CA ASP A 125 14.34 -12.64 -54.46
C ASP A 125 14.45 -14.17 -54.40
N TYR A 126 15.39 -14.66 -53.62
CA TYR A 126 15.62 -16.08 -53.38
C TYR A 126 14.43 -16.78 -52.74
N ARG A 127 13.88 -16.17 -51.70
CA ARG A 127 12.70 -16.67 -50.99
C ARG A 127 11.49 -16.81 -51.91
N PHE A 128 11.23 -15.80 -52.71
CA PHE A 128 10.15 -15.84 -53.70
C PHE A 128 10.40 -16.94 -54.71
N SER A 129 11.58 -17.00 -55.29
CA SER A 129 11.96 -17.98 -56.27
C SER A 129 11.87 -19.40 -55.72
N SER A 130 12.28 -19.61 -54.48
CA SER A 130 12.20 -20.90 -53.81
C SER A 130 10.77 -21.36 -53.53
N LYS A 131 9.84 -20.43 -53.27
CA LYS A 131 8.40 -20.76 -53.22
C LYS A 131 7.83 -21.19 -54.56
N VAL A 132 8.23 -20.54 -55.66
CA VAL A 132 7.85 -20.92 -56.99
C VAL A 132 8.44 -22.31 -57.33
N LEU A 133 9.70 -22.55 -57.03
CA LEU A 133 10.34 -23.86 -57.21
C LEU A 133 9.63 -24.97 -56.42
N ASN A 134 9.24 -24.68 -55.18
CA ASN A 134 8.49 -25.60 -54.31
C ASN A 134 7.15 -26.01 -55.00
N GLY A 135 6.47 -25.04 -55.60
CA GLY A 135 5.24 -25.30 -56.37
C GLY A 135 5.50 -26.16 -57.62
N ILE A 136 6.57 -25.91 -58.39
CA ILE A 136 6.97 -26.73 -59.53
C ILE A 136 7.27 -28.16 -59.07
N CYS A 137 7.91 -28.34 -57.93
CA CYS A 137 8.30 -29.64 -57.37
C CYS A 137 7.26 -30.23 -56.40
N ALA A 138 6.04 -29.75 -56.41
CA ALA A 138 5.02 -30.17 -55.43
C ALA A 138 4.73 -31.67 -55.45
N TYR A 139 4.82 -32.32 -56.63
CA TYR A 139 4.64 -33.76 -56.73
C TYR A 139 5.82 -34.54 -56.12
N LEU A 140 7.06 -34.08 -56.31
CA LEU A 140 8.25 -34.64 -55.67
C LEU A 140 8.15 -34.56 -54.13
N ASN A 141 7.68 -33.45 -53.61
CA ASN A 141 7.45 -33.29 -52.18
C ASN A 141 6.46 -34.29 -51.60
N ARG A 142 5.30 -34.43 -52.30
CA ARG A 142 4.21 -35.29 -51.82
C ARG A 142 4.51 -36.78 -51.99
N TYR A 143 5.27 -37.15 -52.99
CA TYR A 143 5.53 -38.54 -53.29
C TYR A 143 6.84 -39.03 -52.69
N TRP A 144 7.97 -38.46 -53.08
CA TRP A 144 9.28 -38.97 -52.66
C TRP A 144 9.74 -38.42 -51.33
N VAL A 145 9.68 -37.11 -51.09
CA VAL A 145 10.16 -36.50 -49.87
C VAL A 145 9.39 -37.00 -48.63
N LEU A 146 8.08 -37.13 -48.75
CA LEU A 146 7.21 -37.64 -47.70
C LEU A 146 7.50 -39.10 -47.36
N CYS A 147 7.73 -39.95 -48.40
CA CYS A 147 8.10 -41.36 -48.20
C CYS A 147 9.44 -41.51 -47.47
N GLU A 148 10.44 -40.74 -47.87
CA GLU A 148 11.76 -40.77 -47.21
C GLU A 148 11.73 -40.27 -45.75
N TYR A 149 10.89 -39.27 -45.48
CA TYR A 149 10.65 -38.77 -44.14
C TYR A 149 10.04 -39.84 -43.25
N TYR A 150 8.97 -40.50 -43.68
CA TYR A 150 8.38 -41.63 -42.91
C TYR A 150 9.29 -42.87 -42.87
N GLY A 151 10.20 -43.00 -43.79
CA GLY A 151 11.26 -44.04 -43.79
C GLY A 151 12.38 -43.78 -42.76
N GLY A 152 12.34 -42.63 -42.05
CA GLY A 152 13.32 -42.27 -41.01
C GLY A 152 14.67 -41.74 -41.53
N ARG A 153 14.75 -41.35 -42.82
CA ARG A 153 15.98 -40.72 -43.35
C ARG A 153 16.13 -39.30 -42.87
N LYS A 154 17.21 -39.03 -42.17
CA LYS A 154 17.58 -37.69 -41.73
C LYS A 154 18.19 -36.84 -42.84
N GLY A 155 17.94 -35.52 -42.83
CA GLY A 155 18.51 -34.56 -43.76
C GLY A 155 17.78 -34.47 -45.13
N ILE A 156 16.60 -35.03 -45.25
CA ILE A 156 15.66 -34.84 -46.40
C ILE A 156 14.62 -33.80 -45.99
N TYR A 157 14.48 -32.76 -46.80
CA TYR A 157 13.58 -31.63 -46.55
C TYR A 157 12.64 -31.45 -47.73
N GLU A 158 11.46 -30.90 -47.51
CA GLU A 158 10.63 -30.32 -48.55
C GLU A 158 11.46 -29.31 -49.37
N ILE A 159 11.18 -29.18 -50.68
CA ILE A 159 12.06 -28.36 -51.57
C ILE A 159 12.20 -26.92 -51.11
N TYR A 160 11.15 -26.30 -50.51
CA TYR A 160 11.27 -24.97 -49.94
C TYR A 160 12.23 -24.97 -48.71
N SER A 161 12.09 -25.91 -47.81
CA SER A 161 12.96 -26.07 -46.66
C SER A 161 14.40 -26.42 -47.08
N LEU A 162 14.58 -27.25 -48.15
CA LEU A 162 15.89 -27.51 -48.74
C LEU A 162 16.55 -26.22 -49.25
N ALA A 163 15.79 -25.35 -49.90
CA ALA A 163 16.31 -24.06 -50.36
C ALA A 163 16.74 -23.18 -49.19
N LEU A 164 15.95 -23.15 -48.09
CA LEU A 164 16.32 -22.41 -46.88
C LEU A 164 17.59 -22.97 -46.19
N VAL A 165 17.71 -24.30 -46.06
CA VAL A 165 18.92 -24.95 -45.53
C VAL A 165 20.13 -24.64 -46.42
N THR A 166 19.98 -24.68 -47.74
CA THR A 166 21.09 -24.35 -48.64
C THR A 166 21.50 -22.90 -48.56
N TRP A 167 20.54 -21.97 -48.44
CA TRP A 167 20.84 -20.55 -48.14
C TRP A 167 21.59 -20.39 -46.81
N ARG A 168 21.11 -21.05 -45.77
CA ARG A 168 21.77 -21.02 -44.47
C ARG A 168 23.23 -21.47 -44.55
N ASP A 169 23.50 -22.60 -45.22
CA ASP A 169 24.81 -23.19 -45.22
C ASP A 169 25.78 -22.50 -46.18
N CYS A 170 25.30 -22.07 -47.39
CA CYS A 170 26.19 -21.53 -48.42
C CYS A 170 26.34 -20.01 -48.44
N LEU A 171 25.33 -19.26 -48.00
CA LEU A 171 25.37 -17.81 -48.04
C LEU A 171 25.31 -17.17 -46.62
N PHE A 172 24.40 -17.63 -45.78
CA PHE A 172 24.22 -17.05 -44.45
C PHE A 172 25.44 -17.30 -43.56
N ARG A 173 25.90 -18.55 -43.41
CA ARG A 173 27.05 -18.85 -42.52
C ARG A 173 28.30 -18.05 -42.84
N PRO A 174 28.74 -17.87 -44.08
CA PRO A 174 29.87 -17.00 -44.43
C PRO A 174 29.63 -15.52 -44.10
N LEU A 175 28.41 -15.00 -44.31
CA LEU A 175 28.10 -13.58 -44.22
C LEU A 175 27.48 -13.15 -42.86
N ASN A 176 27.02 -14.08 -42.03
CA ASN A 176 26.24 -13.75 -40.84
C ASN A 176 26.93 -12.74 -39.91
N LYS A 177 28.23 -12.86 -39.69
CA LYS A 177 29.00 -11.93 -38.86
C LYS A 177 29.00 -10.52 -39.46
N GLN A 178 29.22 -10.39 -40.75
CA GLN A 178 29.22 -9.10 -41.44
C GLN A 178 27.83 -8.46 -41.38
N VAL A 179 26.79 -9.24 -41.69
CA VAL A 179 25.38 -8.80 -41.73
C VAL A 179 24.96 -8.38 -40.31
N THR A 180 25.21 -9.22 -39.31
CA THR A 180 24.88 -8.90 -37.89
C THR A 180 25.61 -7.65 -37.42
N ASN A 181 26.91 -7.53 -37.68
CA ASN A 181 27.68 -6.34 -37.30
C ASN A 181 27.16 -5.08 -38.00
N ALA A 182 26.75 -5.17 -39.27
CA ALA A 182 26.17 -4.05 -39.99
C ALA A 182 24.81 -3.62 -39.42
N VAL A 183 23.97 -4.57 -38.98
CA VAL A 183 22.71 -4.27 -38.26
C VAL A 183 23.01 -3.60 -36.94
N LEU A 184 23.97 -4.11 -36.15
CA LEU A 184 24.34 -3.52 -34.85
C LEU A 184 24.88 -2.09 -35.02
N LYS A 185 25.69 -1.82 -36.05
CA LYS A 185 26.13 -0.45 -36.39
C LYS A 185 24.98 0.46 -36.77
N LEU A 186 23.99 -0.07 -37.50
CA LEU A 186 22.81 0.68 -37.87
C LEU A 186 21.97 1.05 -36.62
N ILE A 187 21.82 0.12 -35.69
CA ILE A 187 21.17 0.36 -34.39
C ILE A 187 21.97 1.39 -33.56
N GLU A 188 23.31 1.33 -33.55
CA GLU A 188 24.14 2.31 -32.85
C GLU A 188 23.96 3.73 -33.44
N LYS A 189 23.85 3.87 -34.76
CA LYS A 189 23.52 5.16 -35.42
C LYS A 189 22.17 5.68 -34.97
N GLU A 190 21.14 4.83 -34.97
CA GLU A 190 19.81 5.21 -34.47
C GLU A 190 19.84 5.67 -33.00
N ARG A 191 20.55 4.95 -32.14
CA ARG A 191 20.76 5.33 -30.72
C ARG A 191 21.47 6.68 -30.58
N ASN A 192 22.31 7.05 -31.53
CA ASN A 192 22.98 8.35 -31.59
C ASN A 192 22.11 9.45 -32.25
N GLY A 193 20.86 9.14 -32.63
CA GLY A 193 19.90 10.10 -33.15
C GLY A 193 19.88 10.24 -34.66
N GLU A 194 20.58 9.36 -35.40
CA GLU A 194 20.56 9.35 -36.86
C GLU A 194 19.32 8.63 -37.38
N SER A 195 18.77 9.11 -38.49
CA SER A 195 17.68 8.44 -39.20
C SER A 195 18.18 7.22 -39.95
N ILE A 196 17.55 6.07 -39.74
CA ILE A 196 17.95 4.79 -40.36
C ILE A 196 16.85 4.18 -41.20
N ASN A 197 17.23 3.28 -42.09
CA ASN A 197 16.27 2.47 -42.89
C ASN A 197 15.89 1.20 -42.11
N THR A 198 14.77 1.25 -41.38
CA THR A 198 14.25 0.16 -40.55
C THR A 198 13.85 -1.09 -41.35
N ARG A 199 13.54 -0.94 -42.67
CA ARG A 199 13.19 -2.07 -43.56
C ARG A 199 14.36 -3.03 -43.73
N LEU A 200 15.59 -2.52 -43.77
CA LEU A 200 16.78 -3.37 -43.87
C LEU A 200 16.94 -4.24 -42.63
N MET A 201 16.69 -3.67 -41.48
CA MET A 201 16.76 -4.38 -40.21
C MET A 201 15.67 -5.46 -40.09
N SER A 202 14.42 -5.11 -40.36
CA SER A 202 13.33 -6.08 -40.32
C SER A 202 13.48 -7.20 -41.38
N GLY A 203 14.02 -6.90 -42.54
CA GLY A 203 14.32 -7.90 -43.58
C GLY A 203 15.39 -8.92 -43.11
N VAL A 204 16.45 -8.46 -42.44
CA VAL A 204 17.46 -9.37 -41.87
C VAL A 204 16.87 -10.22 -40.76
N VAL A 205 16.13 -9.58 -39.79
CA VAL A 205 15.49 -10.30 -38.68
C VAL A 205 14.53 -11.38 -39.22
N GLN A 206 13.70 -11.05 -40.20
CA GLN A 206 12.78 -12.01 -40.82
C GLN A 206 13.54 -13.19 -41.45
N SER A 207 14.64 -12.92 -42.12
CA SER A 207 15.51 -13.97 -42.69
C SER A 207 16.03 -14.90 -41.58
N TYR A 208 16.56 -14.36 -40.51
CA TYR A 208 17.15 -15.16 -39.42
C TYR A 208 16.08 -16.02 -38.72
N VAL A 209 14.87 -15.53 -38.61
CA VAL A 209 13.75 -16.28 -38.03
C VAL A 209 13.33 -17.43 -39.00
N GLU A 210 13.18 -17.15 -40.30
CA GLU A 210 12.79 -18.16 -41.26
C GLU A 210 13.85 -19.25 -41.48
N LEU A 211 15.13 -18.93 -41.30
CA LEU A 211 16.25 -19.91 -41.37
C LEU A 211 16.32 -20.87 -40.18
N GLY A 212 15.57 -20.61 -39.10
CA GLY A 212 15.45 -21.48 -37.96
C GLY A 212 14.55 -22.68 -38.22
N LEU A 213 15.03 -23.66 -38.96
CA LEU A 213 14.30 -24.89 -39.29
C LEU A 213 14.48 -25.91 -38.12
N ASN A 214 13.45 -26.70 -37.90
CA ASN A 214 13.56 -27.83 -36.99
C ASN A 214 14.28 -28.98 -37.72
N GLU A 215 15.49 -29.30 -37.31
CA GLU A 215 16.30 -30.36 -37.93
C GLU A 215 15.82 -31.77 -37.56
N ASP A 216 15.10 -31.90 -36.45
CA ASP A 216 14.58 -33.18 -35.95
C ASP A 216 13.19 -33.50 -36.56
N ASP A 217 12.44 -32.50 -37.03
CA ASP A 217 11.13 -32.64 -37.65
C ASP A 217 11.02 -31.70 -38.86
N ALA A 218 11.28 -32.23 -40.06
CA ALA A 218 11.24 -31.48 -41.33
C ALA A 218 9.84 -30.95 -41.69
N PHE A 219 8.78 -31.43 -41.06
CA PHE A 219 7.39 -31.02 -41.22
C PHE A 219 6.77 -30.30 -40.01
N ALA A 220 7.59 -30.00 -39.01
CA ALA A 220 7.12 -29.23 -37.85
C ALA A 220 6.59 -27.87 -38.31
N MET A 221 5.42 -27.50 -37.78
CA MET A 221 4.83 -26.20 -38.06
C MET A 221 5.55 -25.11 -37.27
N GLY A 222 6.18 -24.18 -37.98
CA GLY A 222 6.76 -22.96 -37.45
C GLY A 222 8.29 -22.98 -37.29
N PRO A 223 8.90 -21.81 -37.40
CA PRO A 223 10.37 -21.68 -37.28
C PRO A 223 10.81 -21.86 -35.82
N VAL A 224 11.94 -22.54 -35.63
CA VAL A 224 12.68 -22.59 -34.36
C VAL A 224 13.60 -21.36 -34.28
N LEU A 225 13.47 -20.56 -33.25
CA LEU A 225 14.22 -19.29 -33.11
C LEU A 225 15.73 -19.47 -32.86
N LYS A 226 16.28 -20.67 -32.99
CA LYS A 226 17.68 -20.97 -32.67
C LYS A 226 18.67 -20.08 -33.45
N VAL A 227 18.50 -20.00 -34.77
CA VAL A 227 19.39 -19.19 -35.63
C VAL A 227 19.31 -17.71 -35.28
N TYR A 228 18.10 -17.19 -35.07
CA TYR A 228 17.88 -15.80 -34.61
C TYR A 228 18.55 -15.51 -33.30
N LYS A 229 18.35 -16.37 -32.30
CA LYS A 229 18.90 -16.19 -30.95
C LYS A 229 20.43 -16.27 -30.93
N GLU A 230 21.02 -17.26 -31.58
CA GLU A 230 22.45 -17.47 -31.57
C GLU A 230 23.22 -16.46 -32.43
N SER A 231 22.69 -16.12 -33.61
CA SER A 231 23.39 -15.29 -34.61
C SER A 231 23.13 -13.78 -34.45
N PHE A 232 22.02 -13.39 -33.80
CA PHE A 232 21.66 -11.98 -33.66
C PHE A 232 21.31 -11.58 -32.24
N GLU A 233 20.29 -12.19 -31.59
CA GLU A 233 19.73 -11.73 -30.34
C GLU A 233 20.78 -11.63 -29.22
N SER A 234 21.59 -12.67 -29.07
CA SER A 234 22.66 -12.68 -28.03
C SER A 234 23.69 -11.58 -28.23
N GLN A 235 24.10 -11.33 -29.48
CA GLN A 235 25.04 -10.27 -29.82
C GLN A 235 24.40 -8.87 -29.65
N PHE A 236 23.16 -8.72 -30.05
CA PHE A 236 22.39 -7.49 -29.89
C PHE A 236 22.23 -7.13 -28.41
N LEU A 237 21.89 -8.08 -27.55
CA LEU A 237 21.77 -7.85 -26.12
C LEU A 237 23.12 -7.49 -25.47
N ALA A 238 24.20 -8.14 -25.87
CA ALA A 238 25.55 -7.81 -25.42
C ALA A 238 26.00 -6.42 -25.87
N ASP A 239 25.68 -6.05 -27.12
CA ASP A 239 25.97 -4.71 -27.65
C ASP A 239 25.16 -3.63 -26.96
N THR A 240 23.90 -3.90 -26.70
CA THR A 240 23.00 -3.04 -25.92
C THR A 240 23.56 -2.77 -24.52
N GLU A 241 24.04 -3.81 -23.85
CA GLU A 241 24.68 -3.67 -22.54
C GLU A 241 25.93 -2.78 -22.60
N ARG A 242 26.81 -3.01 -23.58
CA ARG A 242 28.03 -2.21 -23.74
C ARG A 242 27.73 -0.73 -24.05
N PHE A 243 26.79 -0.50 -24.97
CA PHE A 243 26.40 0.85 -25.38
C PHE A 243 25.86 1.64 -24.20
N TYR A 244 24.86 1.12 -23.49
CA TYR A 244 24.23 1.83 -22.38
C TYR A 244 25.11 1.90 -21.13
N THR A 245 25.97 0.94 -20.88
CA THR A 245 26.97 1.06 -19.79
C THR A 245 27.92 2.24 -20.06
N ARG A 246 28.43 2.38 -21.29
CA ARG A 246 29.29 3.48 -21.67
C ARG A 246 28.56 4.83 -21.63
N GLU A 247 27.35 4.89 -22.17
CA GLU A 247 26.53 6.10 -22.21
C GLU A 247 26.13 6.56 -20.80
N SER A 248 25.65 5.67 -19.96
CA SER A 248 25.19 6.00 -18.60
C SER A 248 26.34 6.47 -17.72
N THR A 249 27.49 5.78 -17.77
CA THR A 249 28.68 6.17 -17.00
C THR A 249 29.18 7.56 -17.41
N LYS A 250 29.32 7.81 -18.70
CA LYS A 250 29.75 9.11 -19.22
C LYS A 250 28.76 10.22 -18.87
N PHE A 251 27.48 9.96 -18.99
CA PHE A 251 26.45 10.95 -18.73
C PHE A 251 26.36 11.34 -17.25
N LEU A 252 26.45 10.36 -16.34
CA LEU A 252 26.44 10.60 -14.89
C LEU A 252 27.68 11.34 -14.38
N GLN A 253 28.81 11.26 -15.09
CA GLN A 253 30.00 12.05 -14.76
C GLN A 253 29.83 13.54 -15.10
N GLN A 254 29.00 13.89 -16.07
CA GLN A 254 28.87 15.23 -16.62
C GLN A 254 27.56 15.92 -16.23
N ASN A 255 26.56 15.20 -15.79
CA ASN A 255 25.21 15.71 -15.58
C ASN A 255 24.63 15.24 -14.23
N PRO A 256 23.68 16.00 -13.65
CA PRO A 256 22.98 15.59 -12.44
C PRO A 256 22.12 14.33 -12.67
N VAL A 257 21.92 13.60 -11.59
CA VAL A 257 21.11 12.35 -11.60
C VAL A 257 19.68 12.60 -12.09
N THR A 258 19.10 13.76 -11.82
CA THR A 258 17.77 14.16 -12.29
C THR A 258 17.67 14.20 -13.82
N GLU A 259 18.69 14.71 -14.49
CA GLU A 259 18.75 14.70 -15.97
C GLU A 259 19.00 13.28 -16.49
N TYR A 260 19.81 12.50 -15.80
CA TYR A 260 19.99 11.09 -16.15
C TYR A 260 18.69 10.29 -16.07
N MET A 261 17.84 10.51 -15.06
CA MET A 261 16.53 9.85 -14.95
C MET A 261 15.63 10.15 -16.15
N LYS A 262 15.61 11.39 -16.64
CA LYS A 262 14.88 11.77 -17.85
C LYS A 262 15.40 11.00 -19.06
N LYS A 263 16.74 10.98 -19.22
CA LYS A 263 17.40 10.27 -20.32
C LYS A 263 17.16 8.76 -20.25
N ALA A 264 17.27 8.15 -19.09
CA ALA A 264 17.00 6.71 -18.91
C ALA A 264 15.55 6.35 -19.28
N LYS A 265 14.57 7.18 -18.87
CA LYS A 265 13.17 7.00 -19.26
C LYS A 265 13.00 7.07 -20.78
N THR A 266 13.62 8.04 -21.43
CA THR A 266 13.58 8.19 -22.91
C THR A 266 14.19 6.96 -23.58
N ARG A 267 15.37 6.51 -23.13
CA ARG A 267 16.03 5.33 -23.68
C ARG A 267 15.21 4.06 -23.54
N LEU A 268 14.54 3.86 -22.41
CA LEU A 268 13.63 2.72 -22.23
C LEU A 268 12.45 2.72 -23.21
N LEU A 269 11.91 3.89 -23.51
CA LEU A 269 10.84 4.05 -24.52
C LEU A 269 11.34 3.81 -25.93
N GLU A 270 12.52 4.33 -26.28
CA GLU A 270 13.14 4.10 -27.58
C GLU A 270 13.40 2.60 -27.83
N GLU A 271 13.94 1.89 -26.84
CA GLU A 271 14.16 0.44 -26.98
C GLU A 271 12.84 -0.35 -27.07
N GLN A 272 11.82 0.08 -26.36
CA GLN A 272 10.48 -0.52 -26.47
C GLN A 272 9.90 -0.33 -27.89
N GLN A 273 10.11 0.82 -28.52
CA GLN A 273 9.70 1.07 -29.89
C GLN A 273 10.53 0.25 -30.88
N ARG A 274 11.81 0.04 -30.64
CA ARG A 274 12.71 -0.74 -31.49
C ARG A 274 12.28 -2.18 -31.66
N VAL A 275 11.58 -2.76 -30.68
CA VAL A 275 11.03 -4.12 -30.77
C VAL A 275 10.12 -4.31 -31.99
N GLN A 276 9.52 -3.24 -32.52
CA GLN A 276 8.64 -3.31 -33.71
C GLN A 276 9.33 -3.86 -34.96
N TYR A 277 10.65 -3.71 -35.09
CA TYR A 277 11.43 -4.27 -36.20
C TYR A 277 12.29 -5.46 -35.81
N LEU A 278 12.17 -5.94 -34.59
CA LEU A 278 12.77 -7.18 -34.11
C LEU A 278 11.71 -8.27 -33.97
N HIS A 279 12.13 -9.46 -33.59
CA HIS A 279 11.18 -10.50 -33.25
C HIS A 279 10.59 -10.28 -31.85
N GLU A 280 9.29 -10.55 -31.67
CA GLU A 280 8.58 -10.31 -30.41
C GLU A 280 9.22 -11.02 -29.19
N SER A 281 9.84 -12.20 -29.39
CA SER A 281 10.53 -12.93 -28.33
C SER A 281 11.69 -12.15 -27.66
N THR A 282 12.24 -11.15 -28.36
CA THR A 282 13.33 -10.33 -27.85
C THR A 282 12.85 -9.25 -26.88
N GLN A 283 11.55 -8.97 -26.86
CA GLN A 283 10.98 -7.87 -26.05
C GLN A 283 11.31 -7.99 -24.56
N GLU A 284 11.07 -9.16 -23.98
CA GLU A 284 11.26 -9.37 -22.53
C GLU A 284 12.75 -9.32 -22.16
N GLU A 285 13.60 -9.98 -22.94
CA GLU A 285 15.05 -10.01 -22.69
C GLU A 285 15.70 -8.63 -22.87
N LEU A 286 15.28 -7.88 -23.90
CA LEU A 286 15.74 -6.51 -24.11
C LEU A 286 15.30 -5.59 -22.98
N ALA A 287 14.03 -5.67 -22.58
CA ALA A 287 13.52 -4.89 -21.47
C ALA A 287 14.25 -5.22 -20.15
N ARG A 288 14.50 -6.49 -19.90
CA ARG A 288 15.28 -6.95 -18.74
C ARG A 288 16.71 -6.40 -18.76
N LYS A 289 17.39 -6.51 -19.89
CA LYS A 289 18.77 -6.03 -20.06
C LYS A 289 18.85 -4.50 -19.92
N CYS A 290 17.94 -3.76 -20.52
CA CYS A 290 17.89 -2.30 -20.39
C CYS A 290 17.62 -1.84 -18.95
N LYS A 291 16.69 -2.49 -18.24
CA LYS A 291 16.46 -2.22 -16.81
C LYS A 291 17.71 -2.47 -15.98
N GLN A 292 18.38 -3.59 -16.22
CA GLN A 292 19.61 -3.95 -15.51
C GLN A 292 20.68 -2.87 -15.68
N VAL A 293 20.93 -2.42 -16.91
CA VAL A 293 22.02 -1.49 -17.20
C VAL A 293 21.69 -0.06 -16.85
N LEU A 294 20.48 0.41 -17.16
CA LEU A 294 20.10 1.81 -16.98
C LEU A 294 19.62 2.13 -15.55
N ILE A 295 19.14 1.13 -14.81
CA ILE A 295 18.56 1.35 -13.48
C ILE A 295 19.33 0.56 -12.42
N GLU A 296 19.39 -0.77 -12.52
CA GLU A 296 19.89 -1.64 -11.45
C GLU A 296 21.37 -1.37 -11.11
N LYS A 297 22.22 -1.19 -12.13
CA LYS A 297 23.65 -0.84 -11.93
C LYS A 297 23.87 0.51 -11.24
N HIS A 298 22.86 1.38 -11.21
CA HIS A 298 22.94 2.74 -10.66
C HIS A 298 22.06 2.95 -9.41
N LEU A 299 21.52 1.86 -8.81
CA LEU A 299 20.64 1.94 -7.65
C LEU A 299 21.26 2.69 -6.47
N GLU A 300 22.53 2.49 -6.15
CA GLU A 300 23.20 3.22 -5.07
C GLU A 300 23.24 4.73 -5.31
N THR A 301 23.44 5.14 -6.55
CA THR A 301 23.42 6.54 -6.95
C THR A 301 22.00 7.12 -6.81
N PHE A 302 21.00 6.36 -7.21
CA PHE A 302 19.60 6.74 -7.01
C PHE A 302 19.22 6.82 -5.53
N HIS A 303 19.66 5.87 -4.69
CA HIS A 303 19.37 5.91 -3.25
C HIS A 303 19.96 7.17 -2.59
N ARG A 304 21.17 7.55 -2.95
CA ARG A 304 21.83 8.77 -2.44
C ARG A 304 21.08 10.03 -2.91
N GLU A 305 20.73 10.08 -4.18
CA GLU A 305 20.00 11.22 -4.73
C GLU A 305 18.56 11.30 -4.22
N PHE A 306 17.92 10.16 -3.93
CA PHE A 306 16.59 10.13 -3.32
C PHE A 306 16.54 10.88 -1.99
N GLN A 307 17.57 10.73 -1.18
CA GLN A 307 17.68 11.46 0.08
C GLN A 307 17.83 12.96 -0.16
N ASN A 308 18.68 13.39 -1.11
CA ASN A 308 18.84 14.79 -1.48
C ASN A 308 17.54 15.40 -2.01
N LEU A 309 16.80 14.65 -2.83
CA LEU A 309 15.51 15.10 -3.38
C LEU A 309 14.42 15.21 -2.32
N LEU A 310 14.42 14.32 -1.31
CA LEU A 310 13.54 14.44 -0.15
C LEU A 310 13.83 15.69 0.67
N GLU A 311 15.11 15.99 0.91
CA GLU A 311 15.53 17.19 1.65
C GLU A 311 15.21 18.48 0.90
N ALA A 312 15.29 18.45 -0.44
CA ALA A 312 14.97 19.58 -1.31
C ALA A 312 13.49 19.70 -1.69
N ASP A 313 12.62 18.82 -1.22
CA ASP A 313 11.17 18.77 -1.52
C ASP A 313 10.83 18.71 -3.04
N LYS A 314 11.67 18.03 -3.85
CA LYS A 314 11.47 17.90 -5.31
C LYS A 314 10.56 16.71 -5.66
N SER A 315 9.26 16.89 -5.51
CA SER A 315 8.26 15.83 -5.69
C SER A 315 8.20 15.25 -7.10
N GLU A 316 8.42 16.05 -8.14
CA GLU A 316 8.43 15.56 -9.52
C GLU A 316 9.59 14.60 -9.81
N ASP A 317 10.79 14.95 -9.34
CA ASP A 317 11.97 14.12 -9.52
C ASP A 317 11.89 12.84 -8.68
N LEU A 318 11.30 12.92 -7.48
CA LEU A 318 10.97 11.76 -6.66
C LEU A 318 10.00 10.81 -7.38
N GLY A 319 8.98 11.36 -8.05
CA GLY A 319 8.04 10.59 -8.87
C GLY A 319 8.71 9.94 -10.08
N ARG A 320 9.65 10.62 -10.73
CA ARG A 320 10.45 10.05 -11.83
C ARG A 320 11.31 8.90 -11.34
N MET A 321 11.97 9.06 -10.21
CA MET A 321 12.79 8.00 -9.60
C MET A 321 11.95 6.80 -9.21
N TYR A 322 10.80 7.01 -8.58
CA TYR A 322 9.85 5.95 -8.27
C TYR A 322 9.44 5.17 -9.52
N ASN A 323 9.08 5.86 -10.60
CA ASN A 323 8.67 5.23 -11.87
C ASN A 323 9.79 4.41 -12.53
N LEU A 324 11.04 4.80 -12.35
CA LEU A 324 12.19 4.04 -12.86
C LEU A 324 12.47 2.82 -11.97
N VAL A 325 12.64 3.04 -10.68
CA VAL A 325 13.07 2.00 -9.73
C VAL A 325 11.97 0.95 -9.50
N SER A 326 10.69 1.32 -9.64
CA SER A 326 9.55 0.37 -9.57
C SER A 326 9.58 -0.73 -10.63
N ARG A 327 10.38 -0.54 -11.69
CA ARG A 327 10.56 -1.54 -12.75
C ARG A 327 11.52 -2.66 -12.36
N ILE A 328 12.27 -2.49 -11.28
CA ILE A 328 13.22 -3.47 -10.73
C ILE A 328 12.53 -4.27 -9.63
N GLN A 329 12.68 -5.58 -9.66
CA GLN A 329 12.19 -6.44 -8.60
C GLN A 329 12.86 -6.05 -7.29
N ASP A 330 12.07 -5.86 -6.24
CA ASP A 330 12.51 -5.42 -4.90
C ASP A 330 13.27 -4.07 -4.85
N GLY A 331 13.35 -3.33 -5.96
CA GLY A 331 14.08 -2.07 -6.05
C GLY A 331 13.56 -0.97 -5.11
N LEU A 332 12.28 -0.97 -4.79
CA LEU A 332 11.65 0.03 -3.93
C LEU A 332 11.95 -0.16 -2.43
N GLY A 333 12.52 -1.30 -2.01
CA GLY A 333 12.72 -1.62 -0.60
C GLY A 333 13.54 -0.57 0.15
N GLU A 334 14.66 -0.16 -0.42
CA GLU A 334 15.55 0.84 0.18
C GLU A 334 14.96 2.26 0.15
N LEU A 335 14.27 2.64 -0.93
CA LEU A 335 13.57 3.92 -1.02
C LEU A 335 12.52 4.09 0.08
N LYS A 336 11.80 3.02 0.41
CA LYS A 336 10.83 3.01 1.51
C LYS A 336 11.48 3.23 2.86
N LYS A 337 12.64 2.62 3.12
CA LYS A 337 13.41 2.83 4.35
C LYS A 337 13.96 4.25 4.46
N LEU A 338 14.46 4.79 3.35
CA LEU A 338 14.94 6.17 3.29
C LEU A 338 13.82 7.16 3.57
N LEU A 339 12.62 6.94 2.99
CA LEU A 339 11.44 7.75 3.30
C LEU A 339 11.05 7.64 4.77
N GLU A 340 10.96 6.43 5.33
CA GLU A 340 10.67 6.20 6.76
C GLU A 340 11.61 7.00 7.65
N THR A 341 12.92 6.89 7.40
CA THR A 341 13.95 7.59 8.18
C THR A 341 13.85 9.10 8.03
N HIS A 342 13.66 9.59 6.81
CA HIS A 342 13.52 11.01 6.53
C HIS A 342 12.30 11.62 7.23
N VAL A 343 11.13 11.00 7.08
CA VAL A 343 9.89 11.46 7.75
C VAL A 343 10.04 11.47 9.26
N HIS A 344 10.62 10.41 9.82
CA HIS A 344 10.89 10.34 11.26
C HIS A 344 11.78 11.50 11.74
N ASN A 345 12.86 11.79 11.03
CA ASN A 345 13.77 12.89 11.38
C ASN A 345 13.12 14.26 11.23
N GLN A 346 12.29 14.46 10.21
CA GLN A 346 11.53 15.70 10.01
C GLN A 346 10.50 15.93 11.12
N CYS A 347 9.82 14.86 11.56
CA CYS A 347 8.93 14.93 12.72
C CYS A 347 9.68 15.34 13.99
N ILE A 348 10.84 14.74 14.27
CA ILE A 348 11.68 15.11 15.42
C ILE A 348 12.08 16.58 15.35
N ALA A 349 12.63 17.02 14.22
CA ALA A 349 13.07 18.40 14.04
C ALA A 349 11.92 19.41 14.18
N ALA A 350 10.72 19.08 13.71
CA ALA A 350 9.55 19.94 13.83
C ALA A 350 9.12 20.12 15.29
N ILE A 351 9.15 19.05 16.09
CA ILE A 351 8.80 19.12 17.51
C ILE A 351 9.90 19.79 18.37
N GLU A 352 11.16 19.55 18.05
CA GLU A 352 12.28 20.21 18.75
C GLU A 352 12.22 21.73 18.59
N LYS A 353 11.76 22.24 17.43
CA LYS A 353 11.51 23.66 17.23
C LYS A 353 10.41 24.24 18.15
N CYS A 354 9.43 23.41 18.54
CA CYS A 354 8.37 23.83 19.45
C CYS A 354 8.80 23.85 20.91
N GLY A 355 9.89 23.16 21.29
CA GLY A 355 10.46 23.11 22.62
C GLY A 355 9.49 22.64 23.71
N GLU A 356 9.64 23.18 24.93
CA GLU A 356 8.79 22.85 26.11
C GLU A 356 7.31 23.25 25.93
N ALA A 357 7.01 24.19 25.01
CA ALA A 357 5.64 24.60 24.74
C ALA A 357 4.79 23.42 24.21
N ALA A 358 5.39 22.49 23.47
CA ALA A 358 4.70 21.30 22.99
C ALA A 358 4.21 20.36 24.09
N LEU A 359 4.81 20.39 25.28
CA LEU A 359 4.37 19.59 26.44
C LEU A 359 3.06 20.09 27.04
N ASN A 360 2.82 21.39 26.99
CA ASN A 360 1.73 22.06 27.69
C ASN A 360 0.60 22.53 26.77
N ASP A 361 0.86 22.62 25.45
CA ASP A 361 -0.12 23.02 24.45
C ASP A 361 -0.46 21.84 23.51
N PRO A 362 -1.57 21.12 23.77
CA PRO A 362 -2.03 20.02 22.93
C PRO A 362 -2.24 20.43 21.46
N LYS A 363 -2.70 21.68 21.23
CA LYS A 363 -2.97 22.18 19.89
C LYS A 363 -1.67 22.30 19.08
N MET A 364 -0.64 22.91 19.67
CA MET A 364 0.65 23.09 19.01
C MET A 364 1.28 21.73 18.64
N TYR A 365 1.30 20.79 19.59
CA TYR A 365 1.86 19.47 19.36
C TYR A 365 1.15 18.71 18.22
N ILE A 366 -0.17 18.58 18.33
CA ILE A 366 -0.95 17.79 17.36
C ILE A 366 -0.98 18.47 15.99
N GLN A 367 -1.10 19.81 15.92
CA GLN A 367 -1.06 20.52 14.67
C GLN A 367 0.27 20.32 13.94
N THR A 368 1.40 20.37 14.65
CA THR A 368 2.72 20.10 14.08
C THR A 368 2.81 18.68 13.49
N VAL A 369 2.29 17.68 14.22
CA VAL A 369 2.25 16.28 13.72
C VAL A 369 1.37 16.17 12.47
N LEU A 370 0.20 16.82 12.49
CA LEU A 370 -0.73 16.81 11.35
C LEU A 370 -0.13 17.48 10.11
N ASP A 371 0.57 18.59 10.27
CA ASP A 371 1.18 19.32 9.16
C ASP A 371 2.27 18.47 8.47
N VAL A 372 3.12 17.80 9.26
CA VAL A 372 4.12 16.87 8.72
C VAL A 372 3.45 15.67 8.05
N HIS A 373 2.47 15.06 8.69
CA HIS A 373 1.73 13.94 8.09
C HIS A 373 1.06 14.33 6.78
N LYS A 374 0.38 15.47 6.73
CA LYS A 374 -0.29 15.98 5.54
C LYS A 374 0.68 16.21 4.39
N LYS A 375 1.86 16.82 4.68
CA LYS A 375 2.91 17.05 3.68
C LYS A 375 3.36 15.74 3.05
N TYR A 376 3.74 14.76 3.84
CA TYR A 376 4.27 13.49 3.32
C TYR A 376 3.20 12.54 2.78
N ASN A 377 1.98 12.61 3.29
CA ASN A 377 0.85 11.89 2.68
C ASN A 377 0.56 12.42 1.26
N ALA A 378 0.58 13.73 1.06
CA ALA A 378 0.47 14.32 -0.27
C ALA A 378 1.62 13.88 -1.19
N LEU A 379 2.85 13.85 -0.69
CA LEU A 379 4.00 13.34 -1.43
C LEU A 379 3.81 11.88 -1.87
N VAL A 380 3.39 11.00 -0.96
CA VAL A 380 3.15 9.58 -1.25
C VAL A 380 2.04 9.40 -2.28
N MET A 381 0.97 10.19 -2.20
CA MET A 381 -0.13 10.13 -3.17
C MET A 381 0.31 10.59 -4.56
N LEU A 382 1.00 11.71 -4.64
CA LEU A 382 1.35 12.36 -5.92
C LEU A 382 2.60 11.75 -6.57
N ALA A 383 3.68 11.57 -5.81
CA ALA A 383 4.95 11.10 -6.35
C ALA A 383 5.06 9.58 -6.42
N PHE A 384 4.47 8.85 -5.47
CA PHE A 384 4.58 7.40 -5.37
C PHE A 384 3.29 6.65 -5.69
N ASN A 385 2.35 7.30 -6.37
CA ASN A 385 1.08 6.71 -6.83
C ASN A 385 0.31 5.98 -5.72
N ASN A 386 0.36 6.50 -4.50
CA ASN A 386 -0.26 5.88 -3.32
C ASN A 386 0.15 4.39 -3.12
N ASN A 387 1.40 4.07 -3.42
CA ASN A 387 1.92 2.71 -3.27
C ASN A 387 1.82 2.25 -1.82
N ALA A 388 1.21 1.08 -1.58
CA ALA A 388 0.96 0.54 -0.24
C ALA A 388 2.22 0.43 0.63
N GLY A 389 3.37 0.13 0.04
CA GLY A 389 4.64 0.04 0.76
C GLY A 389 5.17 1.40 1.23
N PHE A 390 4.96 2.47 0.46
CA PHE A 390 5.31 3.83 0.87
C PHE A 390 4.31 4.39 1.89
N VAL A 391 3.04 4.06 1.77
CA VAL A 391 2.03 4.36 2.81
C VAL A 391 2.42 3.69 4.12
N ALA A 392 2.79 2.41 4.09
CA ALA A 392 3.25 1.67 5.28
C ALA A 392 4.54 2.27 5.88
N ALA A 393 5.47 2.75 5.05
CA ALA A 393 6.68 3.44 5.52
C ALA A 393 6.35 4.76 6.22
N LEU A 394 5.43 5.56 5.68
CA LEU A 394 4.91 6.78 6.31
C LEU A 394 4.22 6.46 7.63
N ASP A 395 3.33 5.48 7.66
CA ASP A 395 2.61 5.05 8.85
C ASP A 395 3.57 4.57 9.95
N LYS A 396 4.61 3.83 9.59
CA LYS A 396 5.63 3.35 10.53
C LYS A 396 6.48 4.48 11.08
N ALA A 397 6.86 5.46 10.25
CA ALA A 397 7.60 6.64 10.70
C ALA A 397 6.78 7.47 11.67
N CYS A 398 5.51 7.75 11.34
CA CYS A 398 4.59 8.48 12.21
C CYS A 398 4.31 7.73 13.51
N GLY A 399 4.09 6.42 13.45
CA GLY A 399 3.89 5.59 14.64
C GLY A 399 5.09 5.61 15.59
N ARG A 400 6.31 5.41 15.06
CA ARG A 400 7.54 5.50 15.86
C ARG A 400 7.70 6.87 16.52
N PHE A 401 7.44 7.92 15.78
CA PHE A 401 7.58 9.27 16.25
C PHE A 401 6.55 9.61 17.34
N ILE A 402 5.26 9.35 17.13
CA ILE A 402 4.18 9.69 18.06
C ILE A 402 4.35 8.96 19.39
N ASN A 403 4.79 7.70 19.37
CA ASN A 403 4.96 6.90 20.60
C ASN A 403 6.32 7.09 21.26
N ASN A 404 7.31 7.67 20.58
CA ASN A 404 8.66 7.92 21.11
C ASN A 404 9.23 9.27 20.64
N SER A 405 8.55 10.37 20.98
CA SER A 405 8.97 11.74 20.64
C SER A 405 9.82 12.36 21.73
N ALA A 406 10.37 13.55 21.48
CA ALA A 406 11.01 14.37 22.48
C ALA A 406 10.04 14.69 23.64
N VAL A 407 8.75 14.90 23.34
CA VAL A 407 7.69 15.17 24.33
C VAL A 407 7.46 13.97 25.24
N THR A 408 7.40 12.75 24.71
CA THR A 408 7.24 11.53 25.52
C THR A 408 8.47 11.27 26.38
N LYS A 409 9.68 11.59 25.89
CA LYS A 409 10.93 11.47 26.64
C LYS A 409 11.02 12.50 27.80
N MET A 410 10.69 13.77 27.53
CA MET A 410 10.67 14.83 28.55
C MET A 410 9.62 14.56 29.62
N ALA A 411 8.45 14.05 29.23
CA ALA A 411 7.38 13.65 30.15
C ALA A 411 7.68 12.33 30.88
N GLN A 412 8.72 11.59 30.49
CA GLN A 412 9.03 10.24 31.00
C GLN A 412 7.83 9.27 30.86
N SER A 413 6.96 9.50 29.89
CA SER A 413 5.73 8.74 29.68
C SER A 413 5.47 8.54 28.19
N SER A 414 5.42 7.29 27.74
CA SER A 414 5.07 6.92 26.36
C SER A 414 3.63 7.32 26.01
N SER A 415 2.76 7.44 26.99
CA SER A 415 1.34 7.77 26.84
C SER A 415 1.03 9.26 26.76
N LYS A 416 2.04 10.14 26.86
CA LYS A 416 1.82 11.61 26.81
C LYS A 416 1.17 12.07 25.52
N SER A 417 1.52 11.47 24.39
CA SER A 417 0.89 11.78 23.09
C SER A 417 -0.59 11.44 23.06
N SER A 418 -1.02 10.35 23.71
CA SER A 418 -2.43 9.97 23.85
C SER A 418 -3.22 10.98 24.67
N GLU A 419 -2.63 11.47 25.78
CA GLU A 419 -3.21 12.52 26.62
C GLU A 419 -3.34 13.85 25.85
N LEU A 420 -2.29 14.26 25.14
CA LEU A 420 -2.30 15.49 24.34
C LEU A 420 -3.32 15.42 23.19
N LEU A 421 -3.47 14.27 22.54
CA LEU A 421 -4.49 14.09 21.51
C LEU A 421 -5.89 14.20 22.08
N ALA A 422 -6.17 13.61 23.24
CA ALA A 422 -7.45 13.76 23.92
C ALA A 422 -7.72 15.23 24.30
N GLY A 423 -6.70 15.94 24.80
CA GLY A 423 -6.78 17.38 25.09
C GLY A 423 -7.04 18.24 23.85
N TYR A 424 -6.46 17.89 22.73
CA TYR A 424 -6.73 18.57 21.47
C TYR A 424 -8.17 18.36 21.01
N CYS A 425 -8.69 17.13 21.05
CA CYS A 425 -10.09 16.83 20.79
C CYS A 425 -11.02 17.63 21.69
N ASP A 426 -10.73 17.70 22.99
CA ASP A 426 -11.50 18.50 23.94
C ASP A 426 -11.53 19.97 23.53
N SER A 427 -10.38 20.50 23.11
CA SER A 427 -10.28 21.89 22.66
C SER A 427 -11.07 22.19 21.38
N LEU A 428 -11.23 21.19 20.48
CA LEU A 428 -12.01 21.32 19.25
C LEU A 428 -13.52 21.24 19.52
N LEU A 429 -13.92 20.35 20.43
CA LEU A 429 -15.33 20.02 20.70
C LEU A 429 -15.97 20.94 21.76
N LYS A 430 -15.19 21.78 22.43
CA LYS A 430 -15.71 22.81 23.36
C LYS A 430 -16.34 23.97 22.64
N LYS A 431 -17.43 24.47 23.20
CA LYS A 431 -18.11 25.70 22.79
C LYS A 431 -17.18 26.91 22.94
N ARG A 432 -17.00 27.68 21.87
CA ARG A 432 -16.20 28.91 21.81
C ARG A 432 -17.05 30.09 21.31
N SER A 433 -16.55 31.29 21.49
CA SER A 433 -17.19 32.52 20.94
C SER A 433 -17.25 32.53 19.40
N LYS A 434 -16.26 31.91 18.75
CA LYS A 434 -16.24 31.58 17.31
C LYS A 434 -15.93 30.11 17.16
N ASN A 435 -16.92 29.29 16.86
CA ASN A 435 -16.69 27.92 16.45
C ASN A 435 -16.33 27.91 14.95
N PRO A 436 -15.43 27.01 14.51
CA PRO A 436 -15.20 26.78 13.09
C PRO A 436 -16.49 26.31 12.39
N GLU A 437 -16.54 26.47 11.08
CA GLU A 437 -17.63 25.91 10.29
C GLU A 437 -17.70 24.38 10.47
N GLU A 438 -18.88 23.81 10.40
CA GLU A 438 -19.10 22.38 10.65
C GLU A 438 -18.27 21.48 9.72
N ALA A 439 -18.13 21.87 8.46
CA ALA A 439 -17.30 21.16 7.48
C ALA A 439 -15.80 21.19 7.84
N GLU A 440 -15.30 22.32 8.32
CA GLU A 440 -13.89 22.47 8.75
C GLU A 440 -13.61 21.65 10.01
N LEU A 441 -14.58 21.64 10.93
CA LEU A 441 -14.49 20.82 12.15
C LEU A 441 -14.46 19.32 11.80
N GLU A 442 -15.31 18.87 10.88
CA GLU A 442 -15.40 17.48 10.43
C GLU A 442 -14.09 17.04 9.76
N ASP A 443 -13.51 17.86 8.91
CA ASP A 443 -12.19 17.61 8.30
C ASP A 443 -11.08 17.49 9.36
N THR A 444 -11.10 18.37 10.36
CA THR A 444 -10.12 18.32 11.46
C THR A 444 -10.30 17.04 12.28
N LEU A 445 -11.53 16.61 12.55
CA LEU A 445 -11.80 15.35 13.24
C LEU A 445 -11.31 14.13 12.44
N ASN A 446 -11.43 14.16 11.11
CA ASN A 446 -10.88 13.11 10.25
C ASN A 446 -9.35 13.03 10.34
N GLN A 447 -8.66 14.18 10.38
CA GLN A 447 -7.22 14.26 10.55
C GLN A 447 -6.80 13.75 11.94
N VAL A 448 -7.53 14.09 12.98
CA VAL A 448 -7.30 13.58 14.35
C VAL A 448 -7.39 12.05 14.39
N ILE A 449 -8.38 11.45 13.71
CA ILE A 449 -8.50 10.00 13.64
C ILE A 449 -7.34 9.37 12.87
N ALA A 450 -6.78 10.04 11.86
CA ALA A 450 -5.57 9.56 11.19
C ALA A 450 -4.38 9.46 12.17
N VAL A 451 -4.18 10.47 13.01
CA VAL A 451 -3.15 10.45 14.07
C VAL A 451 -3.47 9.41 15.14
N PHE A 452 -4.72 9.29 15.54
CA PHE A 452 -5.18 8.32 16.53
C PHE A 452 -4.84 6.86 16.15
N LYS A 453 -4.83 6.52 14.86
CA LYS A 453 -4.43 5.19 14.40
C LYS A 453 -3.00 4.82 14.78
N TYR A 454 -2.11 5.79 14.87
CA TYR A 454 -0.70 5.57 15.21
C TYR A 454 -0.42 5.45 16.71
N ILE A 455 -1.36 5.83 17.56
CA ILE A 455 -1.22 5.74 19.01
C ILE A 455 -1.27 4.28 19.45
N GLU A 456 -0.25 3.85 20.21
CA GLU A 456 -0.21 2.51 20.81
C GLU A 456 -1.10 2.44 22.08
N ASP A 457 -1.05 3.47 22.93
CA ASP A 457 -1.79 3.53 24.19
C ASP A 457 -3.21 4.13 23.99
N LYS A 458 -4.08 3.40 23.29
CA LYS A 458 -5.44 3.83 23.01
C LYS A 458 -6.36 3.85 24.23
N ASP A 459 -6.06 3.04 25.25
CA ASP A 459 -6.75 3.02 26.54
C ASP A 459 -6.54 4.34 27.31
N VAL A 460 -5.34 4.91 27.23
CA VAL A 460 -5.05 6.23 27.83
C VAL A 460 -5.88 7.31 27.16
N PHE A 461 -5.88 7.35 25.82
CA PHE A 461 -6.74 8.28 25.09
C PHE A 461 -8.21 8.13 25.50
N GLN A 462 -8.73 6.90 25.56
CA GLN A 462 -10.11 6.61 25.93
C GLN A 462 -10.46 7.19 27.33
N LYS A 463 -9.60 6.97 28.31
CA LYS A 463 -9.86 7.43 29.69
C LYS A 463 -9.86 8.96 29.81
N PHE A 464 -8.86 9.62 29.18
CA PHE A 464 -8.82 11.09 29.17
C PHE A 464 -9.96 11.68 28.35
N TYR A 465 -10.24 11.14 27.17
CA TYR A 465 -11.34 11.60 26.32
C TYR A 465 -12.71 11.42 27.02
N ALA A 466 -12.94 10.26 27.66
CA ALA A 466 -14.16 10.00 28.42
C ALA A 466 -14.40 11.01 29.54
N LYS A 467 -13.33 11.36 30.30
CA LYS A 467 -13.42 12.40 31.34
C LYS A 467 -13.76 13.77 30.78
N MET A 468 -13.09 14.15 29.69
CA MET A 468 -13.32 15.44 29.02
C MET A 468 -14.71 15.51 28.42
N LEU A 469 -15.16 14.45 27.73
CA LEU A 469 -16.51 14.32 27.20
C LEU A 469 -17.57 14.43 28.33
N ALA A 470 -17.37 13.70 29.40
CA ALA A 470 -18.28 13.74 30.55
C ALA A 470 -18.44 15.16 31.11
N LYS A 471 -17.32 15.91 31.26
CA LYS A 471 -17.34 17.31 31.69
C LYS A 471 -18.07 18.22 30.70
N ARG A 472 -17.80 18.06 29.37
CA ARG A 472 -18.49 18.85 28.34
C ARG A 472 -20.01 18.60 28.33
N LEU A 473 -20.42 17.35 28.44
CA LEU A 473 -21.83 16.96 28.45
C LEU A 473 -22.56 17.47 29.68
N VAL A 474 -21.98 17.27 30.88
CA VAL A 474 -22.61 17.70 32.15
C VAL A 474 -22.74 19.22 32.21
N HIS A 475 -21.72 19.96 31.79
CA HIS A 475 -21.77 21.43 31.82
C HIS A 475 -22.36 22.07 30.57
N GLN A 476 -22.91 21.26 29.63
CA GLN A 476 -23.51 21.71 28.36
C GLN A 476 -22.55 22.63 27.58
N ASN A 477 -21.30 22.27 27.55
CA ASN A 477 -20.22 23.07 26.96
C ASN A 477 -19.68 22.45 25.66
N SER A 478 -20.45 21.58 25.01
CA SER A 478 -20.13 21.03 23.70
C SER A 478 -20.43 22.04 22.59
N ALA A 479 -19.60 22.06 21.56
CA ALA A 479 -19.78 22.94 20.41
C ALA A 479 -21.08 22.57 19.65
N SER A 480 -21.33 21.28 19.45
CA SER A 480 -22.49 20.72 18.77
C SER A 480 -22.67 19.25 19.18
N ASP A 481 -23.93 18.81 19.31
CA ASP A 481 -24.24 17.39 19.57
C ASP A 481 -23.85 16.50 18.37
N ASP A 482 -23.97 17.01 17.14
CA ASP A 482 -23.59 16.31 15.93
C ASP A 482 -22.07 16.08 15.85
N ALA A 483 -21.28 17.05 16.29
CA ALA A 483 -19.82 16.90 16.34
C ALA A 483 -19.38 15.84 17.37
N GLU A 484 -20.02 15.78 18.53
CA GLU A 484 -19.78 14.73 19.54
C GLU A 484 -20.18 13.35 19.02
N ALA A 485 -21.36 13.24 18.39
CA ALA A 485 -21.83 12.00 17.77
C ALA A 485 -20.91 11.53 16.63
N SER A 486 -20.43 12.46 15.79
CA SER A 486 -19.47 12.18 14.72
C SER A 486 -18.17 11.62 15.28
N MET A 487 -17.59 12.25 16.30
CA MET A 487 -16.34 11.78 16.91
C MET A 487 -16.49 10.37 17.52
N ILE A 488 -17.59 10.12 18.25
CA ILE A 488 -17.87 8.80 18.83
C ILE A 488 -18.02 7.74 17.72
N SER A 489 -18.71 8.09 16.62
CA SER A 489 -18.87 7.20 15.46
C SER A 489 -17.54 6.87 14.78
N LYS A 490 -16.63 7.85 14.66
CA LYS A 490 -15.29 7.66 14.11
C LYS A 490 -14.43 6.75 15.00
N LEU A 491 -14.46 6.95 16.30
CA LEU A 491 -13.80 6.08 17.29
C LEU A 491 -14.35 4.65 17.25
N LYS A 492 -15.69 4.50 17.09
CA LYS A 492 -16.33 3.19 16.95
C LYS A 492 -15.87 2.46 15.70
N ARG A 493 -15.72 3.16 14.57
CA ARG A 493 -15.16 2.56 13.34
C ARG A 493 -13.71 2.15 13.50
N ALA A 494 -12.91 2.90 14.26
CA ALA A 494 -11.49 2.63 14.46
C ALA A 494 -11.23 1.49 15.46
N CYS A 495 -11.99 1.40 16.56
CA CYS A 495 -11.70 0.51 17.69
C CYS A 495 -12.84 -0.45 18.06
N GLY A 496 -14.00 -0.34 17.42
CA GLY A 496 -15.14 -1.21 17.68
C GLY A 496 -16.08 -0.70 18.79
N PHE A 497 -17.15 -1.47 19.00
CA PHE A 497 -18.24 -1.09 19.92
C PHE A 497 -17.80 -1.08 21.39
N GLU A 498 -17.05 -2.09 21.83
CA GLU A 498 -16.62 -2.21 23.24
C GLU A 498 -15.83 -0.97 23.71
N TYR A 499 -14.95 -0.48 22.85
CA TYR A 499 -14.16 0.73 23.12
C TYR A 499 -15.00 1.97 23.33
N THR A 500 -16.12 2.10 22.63
CA THR A 500 -16.99 3.31 22.64
C THR A 500 -18.26 3.16 23.44
N SER A 501 -18.56 1.98 23.99
CA SER A 501 -19.83 1.67 24.63
C SER A 501 -20.18 2.65 25.76
N LYS A 502 -19.20 2.98 26.62
CA LYS A 502 -19.37 3.95 27.71
C LYS A 502 -19.58 5.36 27.19
N LEU A 503 -18.86 5.76 26.12
CA LEU A 503 -19.00 7.09 25.50
C LEU A 503 -20.39 7.26 24.90
N GLN A 504 -20.90 6.26 24.20
CA GLN A 504 -22.24 6.26 23.65
C GLN A 504 -23.31 6.32 24.73
N ARG A 505 -23.10 5.58 25.83
CA ARG A 505 -24.03 5.58 26.94
C ARG A 505 -24.10 6.96 27.63
N MET A 506 -22.96 7.62 27.84
CA MET A 506 -22.94 8.99 28.36
C MET A 506 -23.74 9.95 27.46
N PHE A 507 -23.54 9.88 26.16
CA PHE A 507 -24.26 10.72 25.20
C PHE A 507 -25.75 10.46 25.21
N GLN A 508 -26.16 9.18 25.26
CA GLN A 508 -27.59 8.79 25.35
C GLN A 508 -28.23 9.25 26.67
N ASP A 509 -27.54 9.19 27.80
CA ASP A 509 -28.06 9.62 29.10
C ASP A 509 -28.40 11.12 29.09
N ILE A 510 -27.65 11.96 28.39
CA ILE A 510 -27.95 13.39 28.28
C ILE A 510 -29.25 13.61 27.48
N GLY A 511 -29.43 12.93 26.34
CA GLY A 511 -30.69 13.01 25.59
C GLY A 511 -31.89 12.51 26.39
N ALA A 512 -31.71 11.39 27.11
CA ALA A 512 -32.76 10.89 28.02
C ALA A 512 -33.06 11.85 29.17
N SER A 513 -32.05 12.55 29.69
CA SER A 513 -32.21 13.54 30.76
C SER A 513 -32.99 14.77 30.30
N GLN A 514 -32.77 15.25 29.06
CA GLN A 514 -33.56 16.34 28.48
C GLN A 514 -35.07 15.98 28.45
N TYR A 515 -35.37 14.79 27.93
CA TYR A 515 -36.75 14.30 27.91
C TYR A 515 -37.34 14.18 29.33
N LEU A 516 -36.55 13.69 30.29
CA LEU A 516 -36.96 13.53 31.68
C LEU A 516 -37.28 14.90 32.34
N ASN A 517 -36.48 15.94 32.09
CA ASN A 517 -36.72 17.30 32.56
C ASN A 517 -38.01 17.87 32.01
N GLU A 518 -38.35 17.65 30.74
CA GLU A 518 -39.62 18.08 30.15
C GLU A 518 -40.80 17.38 30.82
N GLN A 519 -40.69 16.09 31.09
CA GLN A 519 -41.72 15.33 31.80
C GLN A 519 -41.88 15.80 33.25
N PHE A 520 -40.78 16.11 33.93
CA PHE A 520 -40.80 16.65 35.29
C PHE A 520 -41.51 18.02 35.35
N LYS A 521 -41.21 18.94 34.44
CA LYS A 521 -41.88 20.24 34.33
C LYS A 521 -43.38 20.12 34.13
N LYS A 522 -43.86 19.11 33.41
CA LYS A 522 -45.30 18.87 33.13
C LYS A 522 -46.00 18.04 34.20
N HIS A 523 -45.27 17.54 35.22
CA HIS A 523 -45.87 16.65 36.23
C HIS A 523 -46.81 17.39 37.21
N PRO A 524 -47.95 16.83 37.58
CA PRO A 524 -48.94 17.48 38.43
C PRO A 524 -48.42 17.94 39.80
N THR A 525 -47.44 17.30 40.38
CA THR A 525 -46.80 17.71 41.65
C THR A 525 -46.08 19.05 41.52
N ASN A 526 -45.88 19.58 40.32
CA ASN A 526 -45.30 20.90 40.07
C ASN A 526 -46.36 22.01 39.87
N ALA A 527 -47.61 21.77 40.22
CA ALA A 527 -48.65 22.79 40.20
C ALA A 527 -48.30 23.99 41.07
N GLU A 528 -47.55 23.78 42.16
CA GLU A 528 -46.91 24.85 42.94
C GLU A 528 -45.50 25.15 42.39
N PRO A 529 -45.16 26.42 42.11
CA PRO A 529 -43.85 26.80 41.62
C PRO A 529 -42.74 26.34 42.55
N LEU A 530 -41.65 25.85 41.99
CA LEU A 530 -40.44 25.45 42.74
C LEU A 530 -39.70 26.65 43.38
N GLY A 531 -40.01 27.86 42.93
CA GLY A 531 -39.32 29.09 43.37
C GLY A 531 -37.98 29.33 42.71
N LEU A 532 -37.47 28.34 42.01
CA LEU A 532 -36.21 28.42 41.23
C LEU A 532 -36.32 27.59 39.95
N ASP A 533 -35.52 27.92 38.93
CA ASP A 533 -35.42 27.11 37.73
C ASP A 533 -34.50 25.92 38.03
N PHE A 534 -35.01 24.70 37.85
CA PHE A 534 -34.35 23.45 38.19
C PHE A 534 -34.25 22.53 37.01
N SER A 535 -33.04 22.09 36.68
CA SER A 535 -32.82 21.06 35.68
C SER A 535 -31.84 20.03 36.20
N ILE A 536 -31.99 18.77 35.72
CA ILE A 536 -31.21 17.66 36.22
C ILE A 536 -30.70 16.80 35.06
N GLN A 537 -29.56 16.20 35.27
CA GLN A 537 -29.01 15.15 34.39
C GLN A 537 -28.90 13.85 35.18
N VAL A 538 -29.58 12.80 34.70
CA VAL A 538 -29.57 11.47 35.28
C VAL A 538 -28.57 10.62 34.51
N LEU A 539 -27.56 10.15 35.23
CA LEU A 539 -26.41 9.48 34.68
C LEU A 539 -26.41 7.99 35.04
N SER A 540 -26.13 7.11 34.09
CA SER A 540 -26.04 5.66 34.32
C SER A 540 -24.81 5.29 35.16
N SER A 541 -24.99 4.57 36.25
CA SER A 541 -23.88 4.07 37.07
C SER A 541 -22.90 3.22 36.24
N GLY A 542 -21.62 3.39 36.48
CA GLY A 542 -20.55 2.64 35.82
C GLY A 542 -20.14 3.08 34.39
N SER A 543 -20.91 3.98 33.77
CA SER A 543 -20.55 4.56 32.45
C SER A 543 -19.81 5.89 32.60
N TRP A 544 -20.13 6.67 33.60
CA TRP A 544 -19.55 7.98 33.84
C TRP A 544 -18.30 7.90 34.73
N PRO A 545 -17.26 8.70 34.46
CA PRO A 545 -15.99 8.66 35.20
C PRO A 545 -16.02 9.50 36.50
N PHE A 546 -17.18 9.60 37.14
CA PHE A 546 -17.35 10.38 38.37
C PHE A 546 -17.46 9.48 39.59
N GLN A 547 -16.84 9.92 40.71
CA GLN A 547 -16.94 9.25 41.97
C GLN A 547 -18.00 9.94 42.86
N GLN A 548 -18.60 9.18 43.77
CA GLN A 548 -19.51 9.73 44.77
C GLN A 548 -18.77 10.74 45.66
N SER A 549 -19.39 11.90 45.88
CA SER A 549 -18.96 12.81 46.91
C SER A 549 -19.32 12.28 48.29
N GLY A 550 -18.58 12.75 49.30
CA GLY A 550 -18.87 12.44 50.71
C GLY A 550 -20.17 13.08 51.20
N THR A 551 -20.30 13.14 52.51
CA THR A 551 -21.39 13.82 53.20
C THR A 551 -21.46 15.30 52.84
N PHE A 552 -22.64 15.83 52.65
CA PHE A 552 -22.93 17.24 52.36
C PHE A 552 -24.32 17.62 52.87
N ALA A 553 -24.45 18.73 53.53
CA ALA A 553 -25.71 19.27 53.95
C ALA A 553 -26.26 20.21 52.87
N LEU A 554 -27.29 19.78 52.15
CA LEU A 554 -27.91 20.57 51.09
C LEU A 554 -28.60 21.81 51.71
N PRO A 555 -28.38 23.01 51.14
CA PRO A 555 -29.10 24.21 51.59
C PRO A 555 -30.63 24.05 51.50
N SER A 556 -31.37 24.57 52.47
CA SER A 556 -32.82 24.47 52.55
C SER A 556 -33.52 25.03 51.32
N GLU A 557 -32.93 26.04 50.70
CA GLU A 557 -33.43 26.67 49.45
C GLU A 557 -33.47 25.72 48.25
N LEU A 558 -32.62 24.71 48.28
CA LEU A 558 -32.51 23.73 47.22
C LEU A 558 -33.26 22.41 47.52
N GLU A 559 -33.48 22.12 48.81
CA GLU A 559 -33.97 20.83 49.30
C GLU A 559 -35.31 20.42 48.68
N ARG A 560 -36.24 21.38 48.58
CA ARG A 560 -37.60 21.13 47.98
C ARG A 560 -37.51 20.62 46.54
N SER A 561 -36.62 21.18 45.74
CA SER A 561 -36.46 20.78 44.34
C SER A 561 -35.89 19.36 44.19
N TYR A 562 -34.92 19.04 45.04
CA TYR A 562 -34.30 17.70 45.07
C TYR A 562 -35.31 16.64 45.55
N GLN A 563 -36.07 16.91 46.58
CA GLN A 563 -37.10 15.99 47.11
C GLN A 563 -38.22 15.73 46.07
N ARG A 564 -38.72 16.78 45.41
CA ARG A 564 -39.74 16.66 44.38
C ARG A 564 -39.26 15.82 43.17
N PHE A 565 -38.04 16.05 42.73
CA PHE A 565 -37.47 15.25 41.63
C PHE A 565 -37.25 13.81 42.08
N THR A 566 -36.79 13.56 43.26
CA THR A 566 -36.60 12.19 43.79
C THR A 566 -37.96 11.43 43.81
N ALA A 567 -39.03 12.06 44.28
CA ALA A 567 -40.36 11.45 44.29
C ALA A 567 -40.86 11.18 42.87
N PHE A 568 -40.72 12.15 41.96
CA PHE A 568 -41.06 11.98 40.56
C PHE A 568 -40.33 10.82 39.90
N TYR A 569 -39.01 10.73 40.13
CA TYR A 569 -38.21 9.68 39.55
C TYR A 569 -38.57 8.30 40.11
N ALA A 570 -38.78 8.18 41.40
CA ALA A 570 -39.19 6.95 42.05
C ALA A 570 -40.57 6.46 41.56
N SER A 571 -41.51 7.37 41.28
CA SER A 571 -42.82 7.02 40.71
C SER A 571 -42.73 6.40 39.30
N ARG A 572 -41.69 6.75 38.53
CA ARG A 572 -41.49 6.26 37.16
C ARG A 572 -40.59 5.06 37.03
N HIS A 573 -39.67 4.89 37.95
CA HIS A 573 -38.62 3.87 37.87
C HIS A 573 -38.57 3.06 39.17
N SER A 574 -39.28 1.96 39.22
CA SER A 574 -39.16 1.00 40.33
C SER A 574 -37.79 0.29 40.30
N GLY A 575 -37.18 0.13 41.49
CA GLY A 575 -35.92 -0.58 41.63
C GLY A 575 -34.64 0.22 41.25
N ARG A 576 -34.79 1.52 40.95
CA ARG A 576 -33.62 2.40 40.74
C ARG A 576 -33.43 3.36 41.91
N LYS A 577 -32.18 3.54 42.33
CA LYS A 577 -31.81 4.47 43.39
C LYS A 577 -31.02 5.63 42.80
N LEU A 578 -31.38 6.86 43.12
CA LEU A 578 -30.65 8.08 42.80
C LEU A 578 -29.55 8.32 43.84
N THR A 579 -28.37 8.70 43.35
CA THR A 579 -27.27 9.21 44.17
C THR A 579 -26.87 10.56 43.63
N TRP A 580 -26.87 11.59 44.47
CA TRP A 580 -26.58 12.95 44.07
C TRP A 580 -25.08 13.21 43.99
N LEU A 581 -24.65 13.83 42.87
CA LEU A 581 -23.26 14.23 42.62
C LEU A 581 -23.15 15.75 42.81
N TYR A 582 -23.14 16.20 44.08
CA TYR A 582 -23.13 17.62 44.44
C TYR A 582 -21.89 18.36 43.90
N GLN A 583 -20.74 17.69 43.81
CA GLN A 583 -19.53 18.29 43.27
C GLN A 583 -19.63 18.71 41.80
N LEU A 584 -20.59 18.15 41.04
CA LEU A 584 -20.84 18.48 39.64
C LEU A 584 -22.05 19.42 39.48
N SER A 585 -22.78 19.68 40.55
CA SER A 585 -23.96 20.53 40.52
C SER A 585 -23.53 22.01 40.65
N GLU A 586 -24.20 22.84 39.85
CA GLU A 586 -23.96 24.29 39.86
C GLU A 586 -25.27 25.05 39.76
N GLY A 587 -25.25 26.30 40.11
CA GLY A 587 -26.39 27.18 40.02
C GLY A 587 -26.01 28.64 39.90
N GLU A 588 -27.02 29.50 39.82
CA GLU A 588 -26.86 30.94 39.79
C GLU A 588 -27.40 31.55 41.10
N LEU A 589 -26.54 32.30 41.80
CA LEU A 589 -26.91 33.13 42.95
C LEU A 589 -27.02 34.58 42.50
N VAL A 590 -28.10 35.24 42.86
CA VAL A 590 -28.26 36.68 42.67
C VAL A 590 -27.93 37.37 43.97
N THR A 591 -26.98 38.32 43.94
CA THR A 591 -26.56 39.03 45.11
C THR A 591 -27.43 40.22 45.39
N ASN A 592 -27.87 40.40 46.66
CA ASN A 592 -28.66 41.54 47.14
C ASN A 592 -27.90 42.42 48.13
N CYS A 593 -26.68 41.98 48.55
CA CYS A 593 -25.88 42.60 49.59
C CYS A 593 -24.85 43.63 49.08
N PHE A 594 -24.60 43.66 47.77
CA PHE A 594 -23.62 44.55 47.13
C PHE A 594 -24.30 45.78 46.50
N LYS A 595 -23.48 46.82 46.29
CA LYS A 595 -23.96 48.03 45.58
C LYS A 595 -24.57 47.75 44.19
N ASN A 596 -23.98 46.79 43.44
CA ASN A 596 -24.49 46.28 42.18
C ASN A 596 -25.04 44.89 42.40
N ARG A 597 -26.11 44.56 41.68
CA ARG A 597 -26.71 43.22 41.67
C ARG A 597 -25.94 42.32 40.69
N TYR A 598 -25.22 41.35 41.22
CA TYR A 598 -24.46 40.37 40.45
C TYR A 598 -25.19 39.03 40.37
N THR A 599 -25.04 38.35 39.25
CA THR A 599 -25.44 36.96 39.12
C THR A 599 -24.15 36.12 39.16
N LEU A 600 -23.97 35.34 40.19
CA LEU A 600 -22.80 34.48 40.40
C LEU A 600 -23.11 33.06 39.97
N ARG A 601 -22.43 32.53 38.96
CA ARG A 601 -22.46 31.11 38.64
C ARG A 601 -21.52 30.37 39.54
N ALA A 602 -22.05 29.56 40.44
CA ALA A 602 -21.32 28.93 41.53
C ALA A 602 -21.56 27.43 41.60
N SER A 603 -20.58 26.67 42.13
CA SER A 603 -20.82 25.27 42.50
C SER A 603 -21.79 25.18 43.69
N THR A 604 -22.40 24.02 43.86
CA THR A 604 -23.29 23.78 45.02
C THR A 604 -22.59 24.01 46.34
N PHE A 605 -21.30 23.65 46.44
CA PHE A 605 -20.52 23.89 47.62
C PHE A 605 -20.27 25.40 47.90
N GLN A 606 -19.97 26.18 46.85
CA GLN A 606 -19.81 27.64 46.96
C GLN A 606 -21.15 28.28 47.38
N MET A 607 -22.27 27.81 46.76
CA MET A 607 -23.63 28.28 47.15
C MET A 607 -23.93 28.00 48.62
N ALA A 608 -23.61 26.78 49.11
CA ALA A 608 -23.85 26.41 50.50
C ALA A 608 -23.10 27.29 51.50
N ILE A 609 -21.87 27.67 51.19
CA ILE A 609 -21.10 28.60 52.03
C ILE A 609 -21.67 30.02 51.94
N LEU A 610 -21.93 30.53 50.76
CA LEU A 610 -22.43 31.90 50.57
C LEU A 610 -23.83 32.11 51.13
N LEU A 611 -24.69 31.12 51.10
CA LEU A 611 -26.07 31.18 51.65
C LEU A 611 -26.09 31.30 53.18
N GLN A 612 -25.03 30.88 53.91
CA GLN A 612 -24.94 31.08 55.34
C GLN A 612 -24.96 32.57 55.72
N TYR A 613 -24.43 33.44 54.85
CA TYR A 613 -24.36 34.87 55.05
C TYR A 613 -25.73 35.58 54.88
N ASN A 614 -26.81 34.84 54.63
CA ASN A 614 -28.16 35.37 54.72
C ASN A 614 -28.63 35.56 56.20
N THR A 615 -27.97 34.85 57.12
CA THR A 615 -28.37 34.83 58.56
C THR A 615 -27.31 35.47 59.47
N GLY A 616 -26.15 35.79 59.00
CA GLY A 616 -25.08 36.43 59.78
C GLY A 616 -23.99 37.04 58.91
N ASP A 617 -23.20 37.99 59.42
CA ASP A 617 -22.22 38.74 58.67
C ASP A 617 -20.81 38.12 58.77
N ALA A 618 -20.53 37.29 59.80
CA ALA A 618 -19.27 36.65 60.04
C ALA A 618 -19.44 35.25 60.63
N TYR A 619 -18.64 34.31 60.21
CA TYR A 619 -18.62 32.93 60.69
C TYR A 619 -17.20 32.43 60.88
N ALA A 620 -16.97 31.64 61.94
CA ALA A 620 -15.73 30.90 62.06
C ALA A 620 -15.66 29.76 61.03
N VAL A 621 -14.46 29.41 60.59
CA VAL A 621 -14.23 28.29 59.63
C VAL A 621 -14.91 27.03 60.12
N GLN A 622 -14.81 26.67 61.39
CA GLN A 622 -15.47 25.49 61.95
C GLN A 622 -16.99 25.56 61.86
N GLN A 623 -17.60 26.73 62.11
CA GLN A 623 -19.05 26.90 61.98
C GLN A 623 -19.54 26.68 60.54
N LEU A 624 -18.78 27.18 59.56
CA LEU A 624 -19.11 26.95 58.15
C LEU A 624 -18.95 25.48 57.74
N MET A 625 -17.92 24.81 58.29
CA MET A 625 -17.71 23.37 58.06
C MET A 625 -18.87 22.55 58.67
N ASP A 626 -19.25 22.84 59.89
CA ASP A 626 -20.33 22.10 60.59
C ASP A 626 -21.69 22.31 59.95
N SER A 627 -21.98 23.53 59.50
CA SER A 627 -23.26 23.85 58.83
C SER A 627 -23.35 23.28 57.43
N THR A 628 -22.27 23.17 56.70
CA THR A 628 -22.24 22.66 55.30
C THR A 628 -21.91 21.19 55.19
N GLN A 629 -21.28 20.60 56.18
CA GLN A 629 -20.78 19.21 56.21
C GLN A 629 -19.90 18.84 54.97
N ILE A 630 -19.22 19.83 54.41
CA ILE A 630 -18.29 19.62 53.30
C ILE A 630 -17.00 19.01 53.87
N LYS A 631 -16.42 18.02 53.18
CA LYS A 631 -15.12 17.46 53.55
C LYS A 631 -14.06 18.55 53.68
N THR A 632 -13.20 18.48 54.69
CA THR A 632 -12.17 19.47 54.99
C THR A 632 -11.33 19.86 53.79
N ASP A 633 -10.86 18.88 53.03
CA ASP A 633 -10.02 19.13 51.84
C ASP A 633 -10.74 19.94 50.75
N ILE A 634 -12.00 19.59 50.50
CA ILE A 634 -12.85 20.28 49.49
C ILE A 634 -13.24 21.66 50.06
N PHE A 635 -13.60 21.74 51.32
CA PHE A 635 -13.98 22.98 51.98
C PHE A 635 -12.88 24.02 51.90
N ALA A 636 -11.64 23.64 52.26
CA ALA A 636 -10.48 24.53 52.20
C ALA A 636 -10.28 25.09 50.77
N GLN A 637 -10.39 24.26 49.78
CA GLN A 637 -10.27 24.66 48.37
C GLN A 637 -11.36 25.64 47.96
N VAL A 638 -12.61 25.35 48.27
CA VAL A 638 -13.77 26.18 47.92
C VAL A 638 -13.66 27.54 48.62
N LEU A 639 -13.32 27.54 49.91
CA LEU A 639 -13.15 28.76 50.67
C LEU A 639 -11.98 29.63 50.14
N GLN A 640 -10.88 29.01 49.77
CA GLN A 640 -9.74 29.71 49.16
C GLN A 640 -10.12 30.42 47.86
N ILE A 641 -10.97 29.79 47.00
CA ILE A 641 -11.48 30.43 45.79
C ILE A 641 -12.32 31.67 46.15
N LEU A 642 -13.23 31.57 47.12
CA LEU A 642 -14.09 32.68 47.53
C LEU A 642 -13.28 33.86 48.12
N LEU A 643 -12.21 33.55 48.87
CA LEU A 643 -11.28 34.56 49.39
C LEU A 643 -10.45 35.21 48.28
N LYS A 644 -9.91 34.44 47.34
CA LYS A 644 -9.15 34.96 46.18
C LYS A 644 -10.00 35.87 45.29
N LEU A 645 -11.26 35.55 45.13
CA LEU A 645 -12.21 36.36 44.38
C LEU A 645 -12.69 37.60 45.16
N LYS A 646 -12.28 37.75 46.40
CA LYS A 646 -12.70 38.83 47.29
C LYS A 646 -14.23 38.93 47.49
N LEU A 647 -14.90 37.83 47.45
CA LEU A 647 -16.32 37.71 47.86
C LEU A 647 -16.39 37.59 49.39
N LEU A 648 -15.44 36.84 49.96
CA LEU A 648 -15.22 36.70 51.39
C LEU A 648 -13.85 37.27 51.73
N VAL A 649 -13.67 37.74 52.99
CA VAL A 649 -12.43 38.26 53.52
C VAL A 649 -12.20 37.73 54.93
N LEU A 650 -10.93 37.71 55.36
CA LEU A 650 -10.53 37.43 56.73
C LEU A 650 -10.77 38.67 57.58
N GLU A 651 -11.07 38.51 58.85
CA GLU A 651 -11.26 39.65 59.77
C GLU A 651 -9.95 40.43 59.98
N ASP A 652 -8.81 39.77 59.95
CA ASP A 652 -7.49 40.40 60.03
C ASP A 652 -7.00 40.71 58.56
N GLU A 653 -7.11 41.98 58.17
CA GLU A 653 -6.76 42.49 56.81
C GLU A 653 -5.27 42.37 56.43
N ASN A 654 -4.37 41.98 57.38
CA ASN A 654 -2.92 42.00 57.16
C ASN A 654 -2.28 40.66 56.75
N THR A 655 -3.08 39.60 56.53
CA THR A 655 -2.53 38.28 56.20
C THR A 655 -2.72 37.93 54.74
N HIS A 656 -1.63 37.55 54.04
CA HIS A 656 -1.66 37.06 52.68
C HIS A 656 -2.34 35.68 52.61
N VAL A 657 -3.35 35.56 51.77
CA VAL A 657 -4.23 34.37 51.60
C VAL A 657 -3.48 33.13 51.14
N ASP A 658 -2.29 33.28 50.56
CA ASP A 658 -1.56 32.17 49.90
C ASP A 658 -0.65 31.36 50.88
N GLU A 659 -0.38 31.82 52.11
CA GLU A 659 0.55 31.19 53.04
C GLU A 659 -0.07 30.67 54.35
N MET A 660 -1.39 30.76 54.53
CA MET A 660 -2.03 30.50 55.80
C MET A 660 -2.72 29.15 55.89
N GLU A 661 -2.30 28.28 56.83
CA GLU A 661 -3.16 27.22 57.34
C GLU A 661 -4.40 27.86 57.98
N LEU A 662 -5.57 27.74 57.34
CA LEU A 662 -6.85 28.23 57.88
C LEU A 662 -7.15 27.53 59.20
N ARG A 663 -7.02 28.26 60.29
CA ARG A 663 -7.38 27.76 61.63
C ARG A 663 -8.88 27.67 61.75
N GLN A 664 -9.34 26.73 62.55
CA GLN A 664 -10.77 26.48 62.79
C GLN A 664 -11.55 27.63 63.37
N ASP A 665 -10.88 28.48 64.11
CA ASP A 665 -11.38 29.67 64.82
C ASP A 665 -11.32 30.97 63.98
N THR A 666 -10.72 30.93 62.82
CA THR A 666 -10.57 32.10 61.94
C THR A 666 -11.96 32.59 61.47
N LEU A 667 -12.25 33.87 61.68
CA LEU A 667 -13.50 34.51 61.27
C LEU A 667 -13.43 34.94 59.79
N ILE A 668 -14.42 34.54 59.08
CA ILE A 668 -14.60 34.84 57.65
C ILE A 668 -15.85 35.75 57.51
N LYS A 669 -15.66 36.89 56.83
CA LYS A 669 -16.72 37.90 56.61
C LYS A 669 -17.08 38.05 55.13
N LEU A 670 -18.32 38.46 54.83
CA LEU A 670 -18.71 38.89 53.50
C LEU A 670 -18.06 40.23 53.18
N TYR A 671 -17.41 40.33 52.00
CA TYR A 671 -16.76 41.58 51.58
C TYR A 671 -17.76 42.50 50.84
N LEU A 672 -18.38 43.43 51.56
CA LEU A 672 -19.39 44.35 51.02
C LEU A 672 -18.84 45.33 49.97
N GLY A 673 -17.53 45.51 49.85
CA GLY A 673 -16.84 46.28 48.85
C GLY A 673 -16.63 45.59 47.50
N TYR A 674 -17.20 44.42 47.31
CA TYR A 674 -17.03 43.65 46.10
C TYR A 674 -17.41 44.43 44.83
N LYS A 675 -16.53 44.44 43.83
CA LYS A 675 -16.76 45.08 42.52
C LYS A 675 -16.21 44.20 41.42
N ASN A 676 -17.03 44.01 40.35
CA ASN A 676 -16.60 43.33 39.13
C ASN A 676 -17.07 44.13 37.92
N LYS A 677 -16.31 44.09 36.83
CA LYS A 677 -16.65 44.73 35.55
C LYS A 677 -17.86 44.07 34.89
N LYS A 678 -18.12 42.78 35.15
CA LYS A 678 -19.22 42.01 34.61
C LYS A 678 -20.26 41.81 35.69
N LEU A 679 -21.55 41.96 35.33
CA LEU A 679 -22.69 41.67 36.22
C LEU A 679 -22.94 40.16 36.37
N ARG A 680 -22.62 39.37 35.36
CA ARG A 680 -22.61 37.90 35.42
C ARG A 680 -21.19 37.41 35.57
N VAL A 681 -20.89 36.77 36.70
CA VAL A 681 -19.56 36.32 37.05
C VAL A 681 -19.57 34.82 37.31
N ASN A 682 -18.68 34.12 36.61
CA ASN A 682 -18.48 32.70 36.89
C ASN A 682 -17.41 32.58 37.98
N ILE A 683 -17.81 32.10 39.17
CA ILE A 683 -16.94 31.85 40.32
C ILE A 683 -16.62 30.36 40.48
N ASN A 684 -17.24 29.47 39.70
CA ASN A 684 -16.94 28.05 39.65
C ASN A 684 -15.73 27.79 38.73
N VAL A 685 -14.54 28.18 39.23
CA VAL A 685 -13.26 28.08 38.51
C VAL A 685 -12.44 26.91 39.06
N PRO A 686 -12.04 25.94 38.23
CA PRO A 686 -11.21 24.82 38.69
C PRO A 686 -9.80 25.27 39.04
N MET A 687 -9.26 24.72 40.14
CA MET A 687 -7.89 25.03 40.58
C MET A 687 -6.84 24.20 39.85
N LYS A 688 -5.66 24.77 39.60
CA LYS A 688 -4.54 24.07 38.94
C LYS A 688 -4.06 22.83 39.73
N MET A 689 -4.14 22.87 41.03
CA MET A 689 -3.76 21.76 41.93
C MET A 689 -4.71 20.57 41.79
N GLU A 690 -6.02 20.82 41.67
CA GLU A 690 -7.04 19.81 41.44
C GLU A 690 -6.87 19.10 40.09
N GLN A 691 -6.52 19.84 39.05
CA GLN A 691 -6.25 19.27 37.72
C GLN A 691 -5.08 18.29 37.74
N LYS A 692 -3.97 18.64 38.40
CA LYS A 692 -2.79 17.77 38.51
C LYS A 692 -3.11 16.47 39.28
N GLN A 693 -3.80 16.59 40.43
CA GLN A 693 -4.21 15.46 41.22
C GLN A 693 -5.22 14.54 40.47
N GLU A 694 -6.09 15.13 39.67
CA GLU A 694 -7.02 14.38 38.81
C GLU A 694 -6.28 13.61 37.71
N GLN A 695 -5.24 14.19 37.09
CA GLN A 695 -4.39 13.50 36.11
C GLN A 695 -3.65 12.33 36.75
N GLU A 696 -3.02 12.51 37.89
CA GLU A 696 -2.29 11.45 38.59
C GLU A 696 -3.23 10.29 38.97
N THR A 697 -4.44 10.61 39.45
CA THR A 697 -5.47 9.62 39.76
C THR A 697 -5.90 8.85 38.48
N THR A 698 -6.01 9.55 37.36
CA THR A 698 -6.36 8.92 36.07
C THR A 698 -5.30 7.94 35.63
N HIS A 699 -4.03 8.30 35.71
CA HIS A 699 -2.92 7.42 35.39
C HIS A 699 -2.88 6.19 36.29
N ARG A 700 -3.12 6.35 37.59
CA ARG A 700 -3.20 5.21 38.54
C ARG A 700 -4.32 4.25 38.17
N ASN A 701 -5.50 4.77 37.86
CA ASN A 701 -6.65 3.95 37.45
C ASN A 701 -6.38 3.19 36.12
N ILE A 702 -5.68 3.82 35.17
CA ILE A 702 -5.27 3.18 33.93
C ILE A 702 -4.32 2.00 34.20
N GLU A 703 -3.33 2.18 35.09
CA GLU A 703 -2.40 1.08 35.41
C GLU A 703 -3.11 -0.08 36.12
N GLU A 704 -4.10 0.17 36.97
CA GLU A 704 -4.90 -0.87 37.63
C GLU A 704 -5.80 -1.60 36.58
N ASP A 705 -6.47 -0.87 35.70
CA ASP A 705 -7.27 -1.45 34.62
C ASP A 705 -6.41 -2.31 33.67
N ARG A 706 -5.21 -1.86 33.34
CA ARG A 706 -4.25 -2.63 32.52
C ARG A 706 -3.87 -3.95 33.18
N LYS A 707 -3.62 -3.95 34.47
CA LYS A 707 -3.33 -5.20 35.22
C LYS A 707 -4.49 -6.19 35.12
N LEU A 708 -5.73 -5.71 35.29
CA LEU A 708 -6.94 -6.55 35.17
C LEU A 708 -7.09 -7.09 33.76
N LEU A 709 -6.88 -6.28 32.72
CA LEU A 709 -6.95 -6.71 31.32
C LEU A 709 -5.88 -7.75 30.99
N ILE A 710 -4.67 -7.59 31.49
CA ILE A 710 -3.57 -8.55 31.33
C ILE A 710 -3.93 -9.87 32.01
N GLN A 711 -4.43 -9.82 33.26
CA GLN A 711 -4.86 -11.04 33.98
C GLN A 711 -5.98 -11.77 33.24
N ALA A 712 -6.98 -11.04 32.76
CA ALA A 712 -8.08 -11.60 31.97
C ALA A 712 -7.59 -12.25 30.65
N ALA A 713 -6.65 -11.63 29.95
CA ALA A 713 -6.04 -12.18 28.75
C ALA A 713 -5.25 -13.45 29.05
N LEU A 714 -4.42 -13.44 30.11
CA LEU A 714 -3.65 -14.60 30.57
C LEU A 714 -4.56 -15.79 30.87
N VAL A 715 -5.62 -15.59 31.66
CA VAL A 715 -6.59 -16.64 32.02
C VAL A 715 -7.28 -17.16 30.77
N ARG A 716 -7.72 -16.31 29.85
CA ARG A 716 -8.38 -16.70 28.60
C ARG A 716 -7.46 -17.55 27.73
N ILE A 717 -6.21 -17.15 27.53
CA ILE A 717 -5.22 -17.88 26.74
C ILE A 717 -4.96 -19.23 27.39
N MET A 718 -4.67 -19.27 28.69
CA MET A 718 -4.34 -20.49 29.39
C MET A 718 -5.51 -21.46 29.48
N LYS A 719 -6.74 -20.93 29.61
CA LYS A 719 -7.96 -21.77 29.55
C LYS A 719 -8.09 -22.52 28.22
N MET A 720 -7.72 -21.87 27.12
CA MET A 720 -7.77 -22.48 25.79
C MET A 720 -6.59 -23.41 25.51
N ARG A 721 -5.39 -23.03 25.90
CA ARG A 721 -4.14 -23.74 25.58
C ARG A 721 -3.78 -24.82 26.57
N LYS A 722 -4.26 -24.75 27.79
CA LYS A 722 -3.99 -25.60 28.93
C LYS A 722 -2.55 -25.52 29.46
N VAL A 723 -1.55 -25.71 28.62
CA VAL A 723 -0.12 -25.64 28.95
C VAL A 723 0.62 -24.78 27.91
N LEU A 724 1.43 -23.83 28.36
CA LEU A 724 2.26 -22.97 27.50
C LEU A 724 3.60 -22.62 28.12
N LYS A 725 4.62 -22.46 27.27
CA LYS A 725 5.92 -21.91 27.66
C LYS A 725 5.81 -20.40 27.86
N HIS A 726 6.65 -19.88 28.78
CA HIS A 726 6.67 -18.45 29.14
C HIS A 726 6.72 -17.50 27.92
N GLN A 727 7.63 -17.76 26.97
CA GLN A 727 7.76 -16.90 25.80
C GLN A 727 6.54 -16.94 24.87
N GLN A 728 5.91 -18.10 24.72
CA GLN A 728 4.70 -18.26 23.91
C GLN A 728 3.53 -17.53 24.54
N LEU A 729 3.38 -17.67 25.89
CA LEU A 729 2.35 -16.97 26.64
C LEU A 729 2.51 -15.45 26.55
N LEU A 730 3.74 -14.92 26.70
CA LEU A 730 4.03 -13.51 26.50
C LEU A 730 3.66 -13.04 25.11
N GLY A 731 4.03 -13.79 24.06
CA GLY A 731 3.72 -13.47 22.67
C GLY A 731 2.22 -13.39 22.40
N GLU A 732 1.43 -14.37 22.89
CA GLU A 732 -0.02 -14.37 22.75
C GLU A 732 -0.69 -13.22 23.51
N VAL A 733 -0.24 -12.88 24.73
CA VAL A 733 -0.75 -11.72 25.49
C VAL A 733 -0.46 -10.41 24.77
N LEU A 734 0.78 -10.24 24.30
CA LEU A 734 1.16 -9.04 23.52
C LEU A 734 0.30 -8.89 22.27
N THR A 735 0.06 -9.97 21.55
CA THR A 735 -0.77 -9.97 20.34
C THR A 735 -2.22 -9.62 20.64
N GLN A 736 -2.83 -10.22 21.67
CA GLN A 736 -4.23 -9.95 22.03
C GLN A 736 -4.48 -8.51 22.49
N LEU A 737 -3.54 -7.92 23.23
CA LEU A 737 -3.69 -6.58 23.80
C LEU A 737 -3.14 -5.45 22.93
N SER A 738 -2.40 -5.77 21.87
CA SER A 738 -1.76 -4.79 20.96
C SER A 738 -2.72 -3.77 20.34
N SER A 739 -3.98 -4.12 20.18
CA SER A 739 -5.01 -3.21 19.66
C SER A 739 -5.48 -2.15 20.64
N ILE A 740 -5.23 -2.35 21.95
CA ILE A 740 -5.70 -1.48 23.02
C ILE A 740 -4.53 -0.70 23.65
N PHE A 741 -3.46 -1.40 24.02
CA PHE A 741 -2.22 -0.83 24.55
C PHE A 741 -1.07 -1.82 24.40
N LYS A 742 0.17 -1.35 24.59
CA LYS A 742 1.37 -2.19 24.58
C LYS A 742 1.76 -2.60 25.99
N PRO A 743 1.48 -3.86 26.39
CA PRO A 743 1.82 -4.31 27.73
C PRO A 743 3.32 -4.36 27.96
N ARG A 744 3.78 -3.95 29.16
CA ARG A 744 5.18 -4.07 29.56
C ARG A 744 5.44 -5.47 30.09
N VAL A 745 6.48 -6.13 29.59
CA VAL A 745 6.85 -7.50 29.99
C VAL A 745 6.97 -7.68 31.52
N PRO A 746 7.59 -6.75 32.30
CA PRO A 746 7.64 -6.88 33.74
C PRO A 746 6.25 -6.85 34.43
N VAL A 747 5.28 -6.13 33.83
CA VAL A 747 3.90 -6.10 34.35
C VAL A 747 3.18 -7.42 34.07
N ILE A 748 3.38 -8.00 32.86
CA ILE A 748 2.83 -9.32 32.52
C ILE A 748 3.37 -10.37 33.51
N LYS A 749 4.67 -10.37 33.80
CA LYS A 749 5.29 -11.28 34.76
C LYS A 749 4.64 -11.19 36.13
N LYS A 750 4.48 -9.95 36.65
CA LYS A 750 3.77 -9.72 37.92
C LYS A 750 2.34 -10.23 37.90
N CYS A 751 1.63 -10.07 36.79
CA CYS A 751 0.27 -10.60 36.64
C CYS A 751 0.24 -12.12 36.64
N ILE A 752 1.25 -12.78 36.04
CA ILE A 752 1.40 -14.25 36.11
C ILE A 752 1.59 -14.68 37.55
N ASP A 753 2.50 -14.05 38.30
CA ASP A 753 2.75 -14.38 39.70
C ASP A 753 1.47 -14.21 40.56
N ILE A 754 0.70 -13.12 40.34
CA ILE A 754 -0.59 -12.90 41.00
C ILE A 754 -1.59 -14.02 40.68
N LEU A 755 -1.62 -14.50 39.42
CA LEU A 755 -2.52 -15.59 39.02
C LEU A 755 -2.09 -16.95 39.58
N ILE A 756 -0.80 -17.15 39.83
CA ILE A 756 -0.28 -18.33 40.52
C ILE A 756 -0.70 -18.27 41.98
N GLU A 757 -0.52 -17.12 42.67
CA GLU A 757 -0.99 -16.91 44.04
C GLU A 757 -2.49 -17.11 44.23
N LYS A 758 -3.29 -16.78 43.18
CA LYS A 758 -4.75 -16.99 43.15
C LYS A 758 -5.19 -18.37 42.66
N GLU A 759 -4.26 -19.29 42.46
CA GLU A 759 -4.51 -20.69 42.04
C GLU A 759 -5.23 -20.84 40.67
N TYR A 760 -5.10 -19.82 39.79
CA TYR A 760 -5.57 -19.94 38.38
C TYR A 760 -4.52 -20.61 37.49
N LEU A 761 -3.24 -20.44 37.82
CA LEU A 761 -2.10 -20.99 37.09
C LEU A 761 -1.16 -21.67 38.08
N GLU A 762 -0.42 -22.66 37.58
CA GLU A 762 0.72 -23.27 38.29
C GLU A 762 1.93 -23.38 37.35
N ARG A 763 3.12 -23.53 37.91
CA ARG A 763 4.31 -23.90 37.15
C ARG A 763 4.30 -25.42 36.93
N ALA A 764 4.53 -25.85 35.69
CA ALA A 764 4.55 -27.27 35.37
C ALA A 764 5.71 -27.98 36.08
N ASP A 765 5.42 -29.18 36.61
CA ASP A 765 6.41 -29.99 37.31
C ASP A 765 7.64 -30.29 36.42
N GLY A 766 8.82 -29.87 36.87
CA GLY A 766 10.11 -30.09 36.20
C GLY A 766 10.54 -29.03 35.16
N GLU A 767 9.68 -28.07 34.78
CA GLU A 767 10.01 -26.98 33.83
C GLU A 767 9.67 -25.62 34.43
N GLN A 768 10.69 -24.86 34.88
CA GLN A 768 10.50 -23.52 35.49
C GLN A 768 9.83 -22.49 34.54
N ASP A 769 9.92 -22.70 33.23
CA ASP A 769 9.44 -21.77 32.20
C ASP A 769 8.11 -22.19 31.55
N THR A 770 7.40 -23.16 32.11
CA THR A 770 6.13 -23.65 31.57
C THR A 770 5.02 -23.50 32.63
N TYR A 771 3.86 -23.05 32.17
CA TYR A 771 2.68 -22.85 33.03
C TYR A 771 1.53 -23.75 32.59
N SER A 772 0.78 -24.24 33.59
CA SER A 772 -0.44 -25.01 33.42
C SER A 772 -1.65 -24.26 33.96
N TYR A 773 -2.81 -24.46 33.36
CA TYR A 773 -4.08 -23.87 33.80
C TYR A 773 -4.74 -24.80 34.83
N LEU A 774 -5.04 -24.27 36.03
CA LEU A 774 -5.61 -25.02 37.15
C LEU A 774 -7.14 -24.97 37.22
N ALA A 775 -7.79 -23.84 36.87
CA ALA A 775 -9.22 -23.59 37.06
C ALA A 775 -10.13 -24.05 35.92
#